data_04b95d7468c8997536247cbea2b88df3
#
_entry.id   04b95d7468c8997536247cbea2b88df3
#
_cell.length_a   1.000
_cell.length_b   1.000
_cell.length_c   1.000
_cell.angle_alpha   90.00
_cell.angle_beta   90.00
_cell.angle_gamma   90.00
#
_symmetry.space_group_name_H-M   'P 1'
#
loop_
_entity.id
_entity.type
_entity.pdbx_description
1 polymer ?
#
loop_
_entity_poly.entity_id
_entity_poly.type
_entity_poly.pdbx_seq_one_letter_code
_entity_poly.pdbx_strand_id
1 'polypeptide(L)'
;MNEDEENINPEEQDDNSIESNSNEGFDDIKTSGHHFYENNENPEDTITKVTGMYKEWFLDYASYVILERAVPAIEDGFKPVQRRIMHSMKELDDGRYNKVANIVGHTMQYHPHGDASIGDAMVQIGQKDLLIDMQGNWGNILTGDSAAASRYIEARISKLGHDILYSPKITEWGTSYDGRRAEPINLPVKFPLLLAQGAEGIAVGLSTKVLPHNFNELIDSSIKILKGKPFTLYPDFPTAGIADVSNYNDGLRGGRVRVRAKISQLDKSTLVITQIPFSTNTSTLIDSILKANDKGKIKVKKIEDNTAAEVEILIHLPSGVSPDKTIDALYAFTACETSVAPLGCVIENNKPLFIGVSDMLKISTNRTVDLLKRELEIQLDELENKWHFSTLEKIFIREEMYIDFKLYSDRESLYEYLYKKFEPFRKSLVRDIHDDDLQKLTQIPMIRITRFDSDKADDAIAKLEAEMERIKHDLAHIIDFAIAFFTTLKEKYGKGRERQTELRSFDTIEATKVALRNTKLYMNREEGFIGTGLKKDEYVADCSDIDDVIVFLRDGRMVITKVDDKKFIGKDIIHVAIFDKNDKRTIYNVIYRDGKSGASFVKRFNVSSITRDKEYHLTQEKPSSQILYFSSNPNGEAEVVTILLRQVGSVKKLKWDMDFSEILIKGRSSKGNTVSKYPIKKIDLKEKGISTLRPRKIWFDDTVQRLNTDGRGELLGEFKPNDRLLIINQSGKLKTIIPELTTHFDEDMIVLEKWKPSKPISAIYFDGEKERYYVKRFLVENENKEEIFISEHEKSQLEIVSTDWLPMAEVVFAKVKGEQKETIQVNLEDFIAVKGIKALGNQLTTDKVKQINLLEPLPFEEPKELEPEKMEVTDEESVSDDIKTDLEDDGQIGLSFE
;
A
#
# COMPACT_ATOMS: atom_id res chain seq x y z
N MET A 1 54.80 -34.63 21.23
CA MET A 1 54.65 -36.10 21.04
C MET A 1 53.18 -36.28 20.66
N ASN A 2 53.05 -36.49 19.39
CA ASN A 2 52.01 -37.13 18.59
C ASN A 2 50.61 -36.49 18.76
N GLU A 3 50.16 -35.67 17.79
CA GLU A 3 49.69 -36.05 16.42
C GLU A 3 48.49 -37.01 16.48
N ASP A 4 47.34 -36.42 16.12
CA ASP A 4 46.59 -36.90 14.96
C ASP A 4 45.56 -35.84 14.58
N GLU A 5 45.81 -35.25 13.41
CA GLU A 5 44.90 -34.42 12.64
C GLU A 5 43.85 -35.33 11.99
N GLU A 6 42.58 -35.04 12.12
CA GLU A 6 41.57 -35.47 11.15
C GLU A 6 40.83 -34.28 10.57
N ASN A 7 41.07 -34.08 9.29
CA ASN A 7 40.37 -33.24 8.35
C ASN A 7 38.84 -33.44 8.35
N ILE A 8 38.07 -32.39 8.57
CA ILE A 8 36.66 -32.35 8.16
C ILE A 8 36.50 -31.17 7.20
N ASN A 9 36.17 -31.51 5.98
CA ASN A 9 35.85 -30.66 4.84
C ASN A 9 34.58 -29.79 5.11
N PRO A 10 34.56 -28.52 4.78
CA PRO A 10 33.34 -27.71 4.88
C PRO A 10 32.71 -27.57 3.50
N GLU A 11 31.80 -28.45 3.14
CA GLU A 11 30.83 -28.26 2.06
C GLU A 11 29.55 -28.98 2.43
N GLU A 12 28.53 -28.20 2.69
CA GLU A 12 27.09 -28.42 2.48
C GLU A 12 26.30 -27.64 3.55
N GLN A 13 26.10 -26.35 3.28
CA GLN A 13 25.00 -25.61 3.89
C GLN A 13 23.81 -25.70 2.94
N ASP A 14 22.98 -26.67 3.23
CA ASP A 14 21.66 -26.83 2.60
C ASP A 14 20.71 -25.71 2.96
N ASP A 15 20.11 -25.21 1.91
CA ASP A 15 18.89 -24.42 1.83
C ASP A 15 17.77 -25.04 2.70
N ASN A 16 17.60 -24.59 3.92
CA ASN A 16 16.40 -24.85 4.68
C ASN A 16 15.32 -23.83 4.32
N SER A 17 14.68 -24.06 3.17
CA SER A 17 13.30 -23.67 2.93
C SER A 17 12.42 -24.26 4.04
N ILE A 18 11.60 -23.41 4.64
CA ILE A 18 10.58 -23.72 5.65
C ILE A 18 9.62 -24.77 5.07
N GLU A 19 9.92 -26.03 5.20
CA GLU A 19 8.93 -27.10 5.12
C GLU A 19 8.16 -27.12 6.44
N SER A 20 6.88 -26.72 6.34
CA SER A 20 5.90 -26.89 7.38
C SER A 20 5.86 -28.38 7.80
N ASN A 21 6.15 -28.65 9.03
CA ASN A 21 5.94 -29.94 9.65
C ASN A 21 4.46 -30.36 9.55
N SER A 22 4.14 -31.08 8.48
CA SER A 22 2.80 -31.66 8.27
C SER A 22 2.67 -33.11 8.81
N ASN A 23 3.66 -33.61 9.52
CA ASN A 23 3.67 -35.03 9.96
C ASN A 23 3.28 -35.29 11.41
N GLU A 24 3.05 -34.24 12.24
CA GLU A 24 2.66 -34.50 13.65
C GLU A 24 1.16 -34.74 13.88
N GLY A 25 0.33 -34.58 12.86
CA GLY A 25 -1.14 -34.73 13.00
C GLY A 25 -1.70 -36.11 12.82
N PHE A 26 -0.92 -37.06 12.37
CA PHE A 26 -1.43 -38.41 12.10
C PHE A 26 -1.48 -39.36 13.30
N ASP A 27 -0.64 -39.15 14.32
CA ASP A 27 -0.62 -40.03 15.50
C ASP A 27 -1.69 -39.68 16.53
N ASP A 28 -2.18 -38.43 16.58
CA ASP A 28 -3.22 -38.01 17.54
C ASP A 28 -4.64 -38.50 17.16
N ILE A 29 -4.87 -38.86 15.89
CA ILE A 29 -6.17 -39.35 15.40
C ILE A 29 -6.46 -40.79 15.92
N LYS A 30 -5.42 -41.51 16.33
CA LYS A 30 -5.59 -42.91 16.83
C LYS A 30 -6.28 -43.02 18.18
N THR A 31 -6.38 -41.93 18.95
CA THR A 31 -6.97 -41.93 20.30
C THR A 31 -8.44 -41.58 20.36
N SER A 32 -9.03 -40.94 19.29
CA SER A 32 -10.47 -40.64 19.26
C SER A 32 -11.31 -41.66 18.52
N GLY A 33 -10.68 -42.65 17.88
CA GLY A 33 -11.31 -43.57 16.94
C GLY A 33 -11.86 -44.86 17.52
N HIS A 34 -12.40 -44.89 18.74
CA HIS A 34 -12.89 -46.13 19.36
C HIS A 34 -14.22 -46.67 18.85
N HIS A 35 -14.84 -46.03 17.84
CA HIS A 35 -16.16 -46.51 17.36
C HIS A 35 -16.14 -47.14 15.95
N PHE A 36 -15.00 -47.26 15.26
CA PHE A 36 -14.97 -47.70 13.87
C PHE A 36 -14.54 -49.15 13.60
N TYR A 37 -14.28 -49.94 14.63
CA TYR A 37 -13.72 -51.29 14.48
C TYR A 37 -14.65 -52.45 14.88
N GLU A 38 -15.93 -52.22 15.06
CA GLU A 38 -16.84 -53.28 15.53
C GLU A 38 -17.53 -54.15 14.48
N ASN A 39 -17.19 -54.13 13.22
CA ASN A 39 -17.78 -55.09 12.27
C ASN A 39 -16.83 -55.45 11.12
N ASN A 40 -15.78 -56.23 11.37
CA ASN A 40 -15.12 -57.00 10.33
C ASN A 40 -14.64 -58.34 10.84
N GLU A 41 -15.27 -59.39 10.35
CA GLU A 41 -15.06 -60.82 10.73
C GLU A 41 -13.78 -61.42 10.07
N ASN A 42 -12.89 -60.67 9.39
CA ASN A 42 -11.65 -61.21 8.84
C ASN A 42 -10.48 -60.24 8.98
N PRO A 43 -9.40 -60.60 9.74
CA PRO A 43 -8.21 -59.81 9.88
C PRO A 43 -7.34 -59.64 8.60
N GLU A 44 -7.64 -60.35 7.51
CA GLU A 44 -6.87 -60.35 6.26
C GLU A 44 -7.43 -59.40 5.17
N ASP A 45 -8.61 -58.79 5.35
CA ASP A 45 -9.26 -57.91 4.38
C ASP A 45 -9.21 -56.43 4.76
N THR A 46 -8.10 -55.89 5.21
CA THR A 46 -7.90 -54.46 5.47
C THR A 46 -7.57 -53.71 4.17
N ILE A 47 -8.37 -53.85 3.13
CA ILE A 47 -8.33 -52.95 1.99
C ILE A 47 -9.25 -51.76 2.27
N THR A 48 -8.68 -50.70 2.86
CA THR A 48 -9.39 -49.44 3.02
C THR A 48 -9.56 -48.78 1.66
N LYS A 49 -10.79 -48.68 1.15
CA LYS A 49 -11.04 -48.03 -0.11
C LYS A 49 -10.72 -46.56 -0.02
N VAL A 50 -9.99 -45.99 -1.00
CA VAL A 50 -9.66 -44.55 -1.10
C VAL A 50 -10.92 -43.67 -0.95
N THR A 51 -12.08 -44.14 -1.42
CA THR A 51 -13.36 -43.47 -1.22
C THR A 51 -13.76 -43.34 0.27
N GLY A 52 -13.49 -44.33 1.11
CA GLY A 52 -13.73 -44.25 2.56
C GLY A 52 -12.78 -43.27 3.22
N MET A 53 -11.49 -43.30 2.84
CA MET A 53 -10.49 -42.32 3.34
C MET A 53 -10.90 -40.86 3.03
N TYR A 54 -11.38 -40.60 1.81
CA TYR A 54 -11.86 -39.26 1.45
C TYR A 54 -13.18 -38.87 2.10
N LYS A 55 -14.14 -39.81 2.24
CA LYS A 55 -15.47 -39.52 2.76
C LYS A 55 -15.50 -39.37 4.30
N GLU A 56 -14.65 -40.10 4.99
CA GLU A 56 -14.70 -40.18 6.46
C GLU A 56 -13.50 -39.45 7.07
N TRP A 57 -12.29 -39.97 6.88
CA TRP A 57 -11.10 -39.45 7.56
C TRP A 57 -10.71 -38.05 7.11
N PHE A 58 -10.72 -37.78 5.81
CA PHE A 58 -10.34 -36.47 5.29
C PHE A 58 -11.35 -35.39 5.67
N LEU A 59 -12.66 -35.71 5.59
CA LEU A 59 -13.71 -34.76 5.98
C LEU A 59 -13.67 -34.47 7.48
N ASP A 60 -13.47 -35.52 8.32
CA ASP A 60 -13.36 -35.33 9.77
C ASP A 60 -12.14 -34.48 10.12
N TYR A 61 -10.99 -34.78 9.52
CA TYR A 61 -9.79 -33.96 9.72
C TYR A 61 -9.96 -32.53 9.21
N ALA A 62 -10.52 -32.36 8.02
CA ALA A 62 -10.79 -31.03 7.46
C ALA A 62 -11.75 -30.23 8.36
N SER A 63 -12.82 -30.86 8.84
CA SER A 63 -13.77 -30.27 9.77
C SER A 63 -13.10 -29.84 11.08
N TYR A 64 -12.29 -30.74 11.66
CA TYR A 64 -11.52 -30.44 12.87
C TYR A 64 -10.58 -29.23 12.66
N VAL A 65 -9.81 -29.20 11.59
CA VAL A 65 -8.88 -28.08 11.33
C VAL A 65 -9.64 -26.77 11.13
N ILE A 66 -10.81 -26.81 10.48
CA ILE A 66 -11.65 -25.62 10.27
C ILE A 66 -12.22 -25.12 11.61
N LEU A 67 -12.90 -25.98 12.37
CA LEU A 67 -13.67 -25.59 13.55
C LEU A 67 -12.81 -25.42 14.80
N GLU A 68 -11.81 -26.29 14.98
CA GLU A 68 -11.06 -26.37 16.24
C GLU A 68 -9.65 -25.75 16.18
N ARG A 69 -9.21 -25.25 15.03
CA ARG A 69 -7.83 -24.72 14.91
C ARG A 69 -7.71 -23.40 14.17
N ALA A 70 -8.18 -23.31 12.93
CA ALA A 70 -7.74 -22.26 12.02
C ALA A 70 -8.65 -21.04 11.97
N VAL A 71 -9.97 -21.21 12.08
CA VAL A 71 -10.98 -20.17 11.88
C VAL A 71 -11.51 -19.67 13.22
N PRO A 72 -11.57 -18.35 13.46
CA PRO A 72 -12.12 -17.80 14.70
C PRO A 72 -13.66 -17.90 14.74
N ALA A 73 -14.23 -18.04 15.93
CA ALA A 73 -15.65 -17.90 16.16
C ALA A 73 -16.09 -16.42 16.01
N ILE A 74 -17.27 -16.19 15.43
CA ILE A 74 -17.82 -14.83 15.31
C ILE A 74 -18.27 -14.27 16.66
N GLU A 75 -18.65 -15.16 17.56
CA GLU A 75 -19.21 -14.83 18.86
C GLU A 75 -18.21 -14.10 19.76
N ASP A 76 -16.96 -14.53 19.81
CA ASP A 76 -15.93 -13.97 20.68
C ASP A 76 -14.65 -13.54 19.96
N GLY A 77 -14.52 -13.87 18.68
CA GLY A 77 -13.37 -13.51 17.86
C GLY A 77 -12.11 -14.33 18.13
N PHE A 78 -12.23 -15.42 18.89
CA PHE A 78 -11.11 -16.28 19.22
C PHE A 78 -11.07 -17.57 18.42
N LYS A 79 -9.85 -18.04 18.17
CA LYS A 79 -9.61 -19.47 17.88
C LYS A 79 -9.68 -20.27 19.18
N PRO A 80 -9.97 -21.58 19.16
CA PRO A 80 -10.09 -22.39 20.38
C PRO A 80 -8.87 -22.29 21.32
N VAL A 81 -7.64 -22.35 20.78
CA VAL A 81 -6.43 -22.19 21.60
C VAL A 81 -6.36 -20.84 22.31
N GLN A 82 -6.74 -19.76 21.63
CA GLN A 82 -6.74 -18.42 22.22
C GLN A 82 -7.78 -18.27 23.34
N ARG A 83 -8.98 -18.82 23.14
CA ARG A 83 -10.04 -18.85 24.13
C ARG A 83 -9.60 -19.62 25.38
N ARG A 84 -8.96 -20.80 25.20
CA ARG A 84 -8.44 -21.63 26.31
C ARG A 84 -7.30 -20.95 27.06
N ILE A 85 -6.43 -20.19 26.38
CA ILE A 85 -5.41 -19.37 27.04
C ILE A 85 -6.05 -18.30 27.92
N MET A 86 -7.02 -17.54 27.37
CA MET A 86 -7.69 -16.47 28.14
C MET A 86 -8.49 -17.04 29.32
N HIS A 87 -9.12 -18.21 29.17
CA HIS A 87 -9.78 -18.93 30.26
C HIS A 87 -8.77 -19.34 31.33
N SER A 88 -7.65 -19.96 30.96
CA SER A 88 -6.59 -20.36 31.88
C SER A 88 -5.98 -19.16 32.61
N MET A 89 -5.78 -18.05 31.92
CA MET A 89 -5.33 -16.81 32.54
C MET A 89 -6.33 -16.30 33.59
N LYS A 90 -7.65 -16.45 33.33
CA LYS A 90 -8.69 -16.04 34.29
C LYS A 90 -8.72 -16.90 35.52
N GLU A 91 -8.53 -18.21 35.41
CA GLU A 91 -8.46 -19.11 36.57
C GLU A 91 -7.22 -18.85 37.44
N LEU A 92 -6.10 -18.45 36.85
CA LEU A 92 -4.84 -18.12 37.53
C LEU A 92 -4.78 -16.65 38.02
N ASP A 93 -5.83 -15.87 37.77
CA ASP A 93 -5.83 -14.41 37.98
C ASP A 93 -5.92 -14.03 39.47
N ASP A 94 -4.79 -13.61 40.00
CA ASP A 94 -4.67 -13.04 41.36
C ASP A 94 -4.25 -11.55 41.32
N GLY A 95 -4.30 -10.92 40.13
CA GLY A 95 -3.92 -9.53 39.87
C GLY A 95 -2.41 -9.32 39.67
N ARG A 96 -1.58 -10.34 39.85
CA ARG A 96 -0.12 -10.29 39.64
C ARG A 96 0.27 -10.87 38.28
N TYR A 97 1.51 -10.60 37.87
CA TYR A 97 2.09 -11.23 36.68
C TYR A 97 2.40 -12.71 36.97
N ASN A 98 2.01 -13.58 36.06
CA ASN A 98 2.30 -15.01 36.04
C ASN A 98 3.32 -15.32 34.94
N LYS A 99 4.25 -16.27 35.21
CA LYS A 99 5.14 -16.79 34.15
C LYS A 99 4.33 -17.39 33.02
N VAL A 100 4.68 -17.05 31.79
CA VAL A 100 4.03 -17.60 30.59
C VAL A 100 4.11 -19.13 30.59
N ALA A 101 5.22 -19.74 31.04
CA ALA A 101 5.34 -21.20 31.20
C ALA A 101 4.27 -21.80 32.12
N ASN A 102 3.88 -21.11 33.20
CA ASN A 102 2.82 -21.59 34.10
C ASN A 102 1.44 -21.51 33.43
N ILE A 103 1.19 -20.42 32.68
CA ILE A 103 -0.07 -20.25 31.95
C ILE A 103 -0.19 -21.30 30.86
N VAL A 104 0.89 -21.54 30.09
CA VAL A 104 0.97 -22.59 29.07
C VAL A 104 0.70 -23.96 29.66
N GLY A 105 1.38 -24.32 30.77
CA GLY A 105 1.17 -25.59 31.46
C GLY A 105 -0.26 -25.74 31.95
N HIS A 106 -0.89 -24.69 32.49
CA HIS A 106 -2.28 -24.68 32.89
C HIS A 106 -3.24 -24.85 31.70
N THR A 107 -2.94 -24.20 30.55
CA THR A 107 -3.75 -24.30 29.34
C THR A 107 -3.78 -25.70 28.74
N MET A 108 -2.74 -26.52 28.94
CA MET A 108 -2.69 -27.90 28.46
C MET A 108 -3.77 -28.78 29.08
N GLN A 109 -4.39 -28.38 30.19
CA GLN A 109 -5.56 -29.08 30.78
C GLN A 109 -6.83 -28.93 29.90
N TYR A 110 -6.86 -27.99 28.99
CA TYR A 110 -7.95 -27.68 28.06
C TYR A 110 -7.58 -27.91 26.61
N HIS A 111 -6.29 -27.81 26.27
CA HIS A 111 -5.81 -27.87 24.88
C HIS A 111 -4.84 -29.04 24.69
N PRO A 112 -5.25 -30.11 23.95
CA PRO A 112 -4.48 -31.35 23.80
C PRO A 112 -3.37 -31.24 22.75
N HIS A 113 -2.56 -30.15 22.77
CA HIS A 113 -1.44 -29.93 21.85
C HIS A 113 -0.19 -29.48 22.60
N GLY A 114 0.97 -29.50 21.91
CA GLY A 114 2.26 -29.16 22.48
C GLY A 114 2.35 -27.75 23.05
N ASP A 115 3.13 -27.59 24.11
CA ASP A 115 3.36 -26.34 24.85
C ASP A 115 3.90 -25.22 23.98
N ALA A 116 4.72 -25.52 22.96
CA ALA A 116 5.25 -24.54 22.03
C ALA A 116 4.14 -23.81 21.27
N SER A 117 3.14 -24.53 20.75
CA SER A 117 2.02 -23.94 20.00
C SER A 117 1.14 -23.02 20.88
N ILE A 118 0.98 -23.37 22.15
CA ILE A 118 0.24 -22.53 23.12
C ILE A 118 1.07 -21.28 23.46
N GLY A 119 2.38 -21.43 23.64
CA GLY A 119 3.30 -20.32 23.88
C GLY A 119 3.30 -19.30 22.74
N ASP A 120 3.40 -19.78 21.50
CA ASP A 120 3.36 -18.94 20.30
C ASP A 120 2.02 -18.20 20.15
N ALA A 121 0.90 -18.90 20.37
CA ALA A 121 -0.43 -18.28 20.38
C ALA A 121 -0.54 -17.19 21.44
N MET A 122 0.02 -17.42 22.63
CA MET A 122 0.04 -16.45 23.72
C MET A 122 0.88 -15.22 23.38
N VAL A 123 2.05 -15.40 22.76
CA VAL A 123 2.88 -14.29 22.26
C VAL A 123 2.11 -13.46 21.23
N GLN A 124 1.43 -14.11 20.29
CA GLN A 124 0.62 -13.41 19.31
C GLN A 124 -0.52 -12.60 19.92
N ILE A 125 -1.20 -13.10 20.97
CA ILE A 125 -2.23 -12.34 21.70
C ILE A 125 -1.60 -11.13 22.39
N GLY A 126 -0.46 -11.32 23.06
CA GLY A 126 0.26 -10.26 23.77
C GLY A 126 0.68 -9.12 22.82
N GLN A 127 1.30 -9.47 21.69
CA GLN A 127 1.76 -8.50 20.70
C GLN A 127 0.63 -7.65 20.05
N LYS A 128 -0.65 -8.02 20.23
CA LYS A 128 -1.80 -7.17 19.84
C LYS A 128 -2.06 -6.01 20.81
N ASP A 129 -1.44 -6.01 21.99
CA ASP A 129 -1.53 -4.95 23.01
C ASP A 129 -2.97 -4.58 23.42
N LEU A 130 -3.84 -5.58 23.51
CA LEU A 130 -5.25 -5.39 23.89
C LEU A 130 -5.62 -6.10 25.19
N LEU A 131 -5.40 -7.41 25.25
CA LEU A 131 -5.97 -8.28 26.28
C LEU A 131 -5.00 -8.66 27.39
N ILE A 132 -3.70 -8.54 27.13
CA ILE A 132 -2.62 -9.02 28.01
C ILE A 132 -1.66 -7.88 28.28
N ASP A 133 -1.38 -7.59 29.56
CA ASP A 133 -0.24 -6.80 30.00
C ASP A 133 0.99 -7.71 29.98
N MET A 134 2.03 -7.28 29.28
CA MET A 134 3.26 -8.05 29.05
C MET A 134 4.39 -7.56 29.93
N GLN A 135 5.24 -8.46 30.43
CA GLN A 135 6.49 -8.15 31.11
C GLN A 135 7.63 -9.03 30.58
N GLY A 136 8.79 -8.44 30.30
CA GLY A 136 9.92 -9.11 29.67
C GLY A 136 9.98 -8.90 28.15
N ASN A 137 10.79 -9.70 27.46
CA ASN A 137 10.95 -9.60 26.01
C ASN A 137 9.95 -10.50 25.26
N TRP A 138 8.91 -9.89 24.71
CA TRP A 138 7.86 -10.57 23.93
C TRP A 138 8.12 -10.52 22.42
N GLY A 139 9.36 -10.24 22.00
CA GLY A 139 9.71 -10.00 20.61
C GLY A 139 9.33 -8.61 20.14
N ASN A 140 9.58 -8.33 18.86
CA ASN A 140 9.25 -7.06 18.25
C ASN A 140 8.69 -7.28 16.84
N ILE A 141 7.46 -6.87 16.61
CA ILE A 141 6.77 -6.99 15.30
C ILE A 141 7.41 -6.12 14.22
N LEU A 142 8.14 -5.05 14.60
CA LEU A 142 8.78 -4.15 13.65
C LEU A 142 10.12 -4.72 13.16
N THR A 143 10.95 -5.27 14.06
CA THR A 143 12.26 -5.84 13.69
C THR A 143 12.18 -7.31 13.30
N GLY A 144 11.13 -8.02 13.73
CA GLY A 144 10.98 -9.46 13.55
C GLY A 144 11.68 -10.30 14.62
N ASP A 145 12.17 -9.67 15.70
CA ASP A 145 12.81 -10.37 16.80
C ASP A 145 11.82 -11.31 17.50
N SER A 146 12.27 -12.53 17.78
CA SER A 146 11.49 -13.53 18.49
C SER A 146 11.34 -13.20 19.97
N ALA A 147 10.24 -13.66 20.58
CA ALA A 147 10.04 -13.57 22.01
C ALA A 147 11.08 -14.45 22.77
N ALA A 148 11.41 -14.04 23.99
CA ALA A 148 12.18 -14.87 24.89
C ALA A 148 11.40 -16.13 25.28
N ALA A 149 12.09 -17.18 25.69
CA ALA A 149 11.44 -18.42 26.12
C ALA A 149 10.40 -18.18 27.24
N SER A 150 9.31 -18.91 27.24
CA SER A 150 8.13 -18.75 28.13
C SER A 150 8.47 -18.71 29.63
N ARG A 151 9.60 -19.29 30.04
CA ARG A 151 10.09 -19.24 31.43
C ARG A 151 10.64 -17.87 31.86
N TYR A 152 10.96 -16.97 30.93
CA TYR A 152 11.52 -15.65 31.23
C TYR A 152 10.52 -14.52 31.16
N ILE A 153 9.44 -14.67 30.37
CA ILE A 153 8.42 -13.66 30.16
C ILE A 153 7.21 -13.90 31.08
N GLU A 154 6.51 -12.83 31.41
CA GLU A 154 5.38 -12.84 32.32
C GLU A 154 4.19 -12.09 31.73
N ALA A 155 2.99 -12.51 32.12
CA ALA A 155 1.75 -11.94 31.63
C ALA A 155 0.69 -11.85 32.73
N ARG A 156 -0.22 -10.91 32.56
CA ARG A 156 -1.50 -10.87 33.31
C ARG A 156 -2.60 -10.33 32.37
N ILE A 157 -3.85 -10.53 32.75
CA ILE A 157 -4.97 -9.96 31.99
C ILE A 157 -4.95 -8.44 32.12
N SER A 158 -5.11 -7.73 31.02
CA SER A 158 -5.20 -6.26 31.00
C SER A 158 -6.54 -5.80 31.60
N LYS A 159 -6.60 -4.54 32.04
CA LYS A 159 -7.86 -3.94 32.51
C LYS A 159 -8.96 -3.99 31.46
N LEU A 160 -8.62 -3.75 30.20
CA LEU A 160 -9.55 -3.89 29.07
C LEU A 160 -10.05 -5.34 28.96
N GLY A 161 -9.13 -6.32 29.04
CA GLY A 161 -9.49 -7.75 29.01
C GLY A 161 -10.48 -8.13 30.09
N HIS A 162 -10.31 -7.59 31.31
CA HIS A 162 -11.27 -7.81 32.40
C HIS A 162 -12.65 -7.21 32.09
N ASP A 163 -12.70 -5.99 31.58
CA ASP A 163 -13.98 -5.29 31.35
C ASP A 163 -14.79 -5.89 30.19
N ILE A 164 -14.14 -6.52 29.19
CA ILE A 164 -14.82 -6.97 27.96
C ILE A 164 -15.01 -8.48 27.83
N LEU A 165 -14.18 -9.32 28.48
CA LEU A 165 -14.15 -10.77 28.21
C LEU A 165 -14.99 -11.62 29.16
N TYR A 166 -15.11 -11.23 30.42
CA TYR A 166 -15.57 -12.15 31.43
C TYR A 166 -16.90 -11.72 32.08
N SER A 167 -17.85 -12.65 32.05
CA SER A 167 -19.09 -12.59 32.79
C SER A 167 -19.53 -14.04 33.10
N PRO A 168 -19.06 -14.65 34.20
CA PRO A 168 -19.27 -16.08 34.49
C PRO A 168 -20.73 -16.51 34.51
N LYS A 169 -21.64 -15.58 34.88
CA LYS A 169 -23.07 -15.85 34.98
C LYS A 169 -23.79 -16.05 33.66
N ILE A 170 -23.26 -15.44 32.57
CA ILE A 170 -23.82 -15.56 31.23
C ILE A 170 -22.96 -16.43 30.30
N THR A 171 -21.81 -16.92 30.78
CA THR A 171 -20.93 -17.82 30.02
C THR A 171 -21.59 -19.19 29.88
N GLU A 172 -21.61 -19.71 28.65
CA GLU A 172 -22.02 -21.08 28.36
C GLU A 172 -20.82 -22.01 28.53
N TRP A 173 -20.97 -23.03 29.34
CA TRP A 173 -19.91 -23.95 29.72
C TRP A 173 -20.06 -25.31 29.02
N GLY A 174 -18.97 -25.78 28.42
CA GLY A 174 -18.80 -27.12 27.88
C GLY A 174 -17.85 -27.95 28.76
N THR A 175 -17.57 -29.17 28.36
CA THR A 175 -16.56 -30.02 28.99
C THR A 175 -15.25 -29.99 28.17
N SER A 176 -14.11 -30.01 28.88
CA SER A 176 -12.78 -30.14 28.25
C SER A 176 -12.66 -31.47 27.50
N TYR A 177 -11.66 -31.59 26.65
CA TYR A 177 -11.42 -32.75 25.78
C TYR A 177 -11.32 -34.08 26.58
N ASP A 178 -10.89 -34.06 27.84
CA ASP A 178 -10.78 -35.19 28.74
C ASP A 178 -12.00 -35.39 29.66
N GLY A 179 -13.02 -34.51 29.54
CA GLY A 179 -14.24 -34.53 30.36
C GLY A 179 -14.07 -34.14 31.83
N ARG A 180 -12.88 -33.71 32.26
CA ARG A 180 -12.58 -33.49 33.68
C ARG A 180 -12.86 -32.07 34.16
N ARG A 181 -12.91 -31.12 33.26
CA ARG A 181 -13.06 -29.68 33.58
C ARG A 181 -14.13 -29.04 32.72
N ALA A 182 -14.67 -27.92 33.20
CA ALA A 182 -15.51 -27.06 32.41
C ALA A 182 -14.66 -26.03 31.66
N GLU A 183 -14.92 -25.81 30.36
CA GLU A 183 -14.34 -24.75 29.59
C GLU A 183 -15.44 -23.92 28.91
N PRO A 184 -15.24 -22.61 28.63
CA PRO A 184 -16.23 -21.80 27.95
C PRO A 184 -16.37 -22.24 26.50
N ILE A 185 -17.62 -22.47 26.04
CA ILE A 185 -17.90 -22.70 24.62
C ILE A 185 -17.49 -21.45 23.82
N ASN A 186 -17.97 -20.28 24.23
CA ASN A 186 -17.55 -18.98 23.79
C ASN A 186 -17.45 -18.02 24.98
N LEU A 187 -16.50 -17.10 24.97
CA LEU A 187 -16.44 -16.02 25.95
C LEU A 187 -17.52 -14.96 25.66
N PRO A 188 -18.14 -14.35 26.68
CA PRO A 188 -19.12 -13.29 26.50
C PRO A 188 -18.47 -11.93 26.19
N VAL A 189 -17.86 -11.82 25.03
CA VAL A 189 -17.07 -10.65 24.63
C VAL A 189 -17.97 -9.49 24.25
N LYS A 190 -17.84 -8.36 24.97
CA LYS A 190 -18.65 -7.15 24.80
C LYS A 190 -17.94 -6.06 23.96
N PHE A 191 -17.25 -6.46 22.90
CA PHE A 191 -16.47 -5.58 22.03
C PHE A 191 -16.19 -6.30 20.69
N PRO A 192 -16.09 -5.63 19.54
CA PRO A 192 -15.78 -6.25 18.26
C PRO A 192 -14.30 -6.69 18.16
N LEU A 193 -13.94 -7.66 19.03
CA LEU A 193 -12.57 -8.09 19.25
C LEU A 193 -11.91 -8.69 18.01
N LEU A 194 -12.66 -9.50 17.23
CA LEU A 194 -12.17 -10.08 15.98
C LEU A 194 -11.62 -9.01 15.04
N LEU A 195 -12.35 -7.91 14.90
CA LEU A 195 -11.97 -6.82 14.01
C LEU A 195 -10.81 -5.98 14.58
N ALA A 196 -10.74 -5.81 15.89
CA ALA A 196 -9.65 -5.10 16.53
C ALA A 196 -8.32 -5.85 16.43
N GLN A 197 -8.33 -7.17 16.65
CA GLN A 197 -7.13 -8.00 16.62
C GLN A 197 -6.75 -8.44 15.20
N GLY A 198 -7.73 -8.57 14.31
CA GLY A 198 -7.58 -9.32 13.08
C GLY A 198 -7.36 -10.81 13.33
N ALA A 199 -7.51 -11.61 12.30
CA ALA A 199 -7.25 -13.04 12.35
C ALA A 199 -6.71 -13.55 11.02
N GLU A 200 -5.74 -14.45 11.05
CA GLU A 200 -5.24 -15.18 9.89
C GLU A 200 -5.18 -16.67 10.23
N GLY A 201 -5.68 -17.49 9.32
CA GLY A 201 -5.67 -18.95 9.49
C GLY A 201 -5.81 -19.66 8.15
N ILE A 202 -5.07 -20.76 8.03
CA ILE A 202 -5.12 -21.63 6.86
C ILE A 202 -5.67 -22.98 7.33
N ALA A 203 -6.79 -23.38 6.73
CA ALA A 203 -7.42 -24.65 6.99
C ALA A 203 -7.41 -25.51 5.71
N VAL A 204 -8.00 -26.69 5.79
CA VAL A 204 -8.14 -27.58 4.63
C VAL A 204 -9.27 -27.06 3.74
N GLY A 205 -8.95 -26.68 2.52
CA GLY A 205 -9.93 -26.20 1.55
C GLY A 205 -10.44 -24.77 1.74
N LEU A 206 -10.11 -24.10 2.87
CA LEU A 206 -10.47 -22.71 3.13
C LEU A 206 -9.40 -21.99 3.96
N SER A 207 -9.47 -20.68 3.94
CA SER A 207 -8.62 -19.82 4.78
C SER A 207 -9.42 -18.63 5.28
N THR A 208 -8.91 -17.98 6.31
CA THR A 208 -9.43 -16.69 6.80
C THR A 208 -8.30 -15.68 6.88
N LYS A 209 -8.57 -14.44 6.52
CA LYS A 209 -7.68 -13.29 6.70
C LYS A 209 -8.50 -12.03 6.96
N VAL A 210 -8.84 -11.83 8.23
CA VAL A 210 -9.50 -10.62 8.72
C VAL A 210 -8.41 -9.63 9.12
N LEU A 211 -8.39 -8.46 8.49
CA LEU A 211 -7.40 -7.42 8.79
C LEU A 211 -7.76 -6.70 10.09
N PRO A 212 -6.77 -6.20 10.85
CA PRO A 212 -7.03 -5.42 12.07
C PRO A 212 -7.61 -4.05 11.73
N HIS A 213 -8.42 -3.50 12.65
CA HIS A 213 -9.08 -2.21 12.53
C HIS A 213 -8.85 -1.36 13.77
N ASN A 214 -8.98 -0.06 13.63
CA ASN A 214 -8.75 0.90 14.70
C ASN A 214 -9.76 0.76 15.85
N PHE A 215 -9.26 0.71 17.09
CA PHE A 215 -10.05 0.56 18.32
C PHE A 215 -11.14 1.64 18.44
N ASN A 216 -10.78 2.91 18.26
CA ASN A 216 -11.72 4.04 18.40
C ASN A 216 -12.75 4.05 17.27
N GLU A 217 -12.35 3.73 16.04
CA GLU A 217 -13.26 3.68 14.88
C GLU A 217 -14.25 2.52 14.97
N LEU A 218 -13.86 1.40 15.57
CA LEU A 218 -14.75 0.28 15.86
C LEU A 218 -15.85 0.70 16.83
N ILE A 219 -15.50 1.39 17.92
CA ILE A 219 -16.46 1.89 18.90
C ILE A 219 -17.39 2.94 18.26
N ASP A 220 -16.83 3.91 17.54
CA ASP A 220 -17.62 4.95 16.87
C ASP A 220 -18.59 4.34 15.84
N SER A 221 -18.15 3.32 15.12
CA SER A 221 -18.98 2.61 14.15
C SER A 221 -20.07 1.76 14.82
N SER A 222 -19.77 1.11 15.96
CA SER A 222 -20.77 0.40 16.78
C SER A 222 -21.84 1.37 17.29
N ILE A 223 -21.46 2.55 17.78
CA ILE A 223 -22.41 3.59 18.19
C ILE A 223 -23.26 4.09 17.01
N LYS A 224 -22.67 4.22 15.81
CA LYS A 224 -23.42 4.58 14.58
C LYS A 224 -24.45 3.51 14.22
N ILE A 225 -24.08 2.22 14.32
CA ILE A 225 -25.00 1.08 14.07
C ILE A 225 -26.19 1.16 15.02
N LEU A 226 -25.95 1.34 16.33
CA LEU A 226 -27.02 1.46 17.32
C LEU A 226 -27.94 2.67 17.09
N LYS A 227 -27.41 3.74 16.51
CA LYS A 227 -28.18 4.94 16.12
C LYS A 227 -28.80 4.85 14.71
N GLY A 228 -28.68 3.72 14.02
CA GLY A 228 -29.19 3.54 12.65
C GLY A 228 -28.48 4.40 11.59
N LYS A 229 -27.26 4.85 11.84
CA LYS A 229 -26.49 5.72 10.93
C LYS A 229 -25.53 4.92 10.05
N PRO A 230 -25.27 5.36 8.81
CA PRO A 230 -24.26 4.72 7.96
C PRO A 230 -22.85 4.88 8.56
N PHE A 231 -22.01 3.90 8.30
CA PHE A 231 -20.60 3.91 8.70
C PHE A 231 -19.73 3.34 7.57
N THR A 232 -18.44 3.64 7.65
CA THR A 232 -17.41 3.09 6.77
C THR A 232 -16.23 2.72 7.66
N LEU A 233 -15.64 1.55 7.42
CA LEU A 233 -14.54 1.03 8.22
C LEU A 233 -13.44 0.50 7.30
N TYR A 234 -12.20 0.92 7.55
CA TYR A 234 -11.01 0.47 6.82
C TYR A 234 -9.97 -0.10 7.78
N PRO A 235 -9.13 -1.03 7.31
CA PRO A 235 -8.06 -1.58 8.11
C PRO A 235 -7.13 -0.50 8.69
N ASP A 236 -6.59 -0.79 9.87
CA ASP A 236 -5.54 -0.02 10.52
C ASP A 236 -4.47 -0.97 11.02
N PHE A 237 -3.22 -0.74 10.64
CA PHE A 237 -2.13 -1.67 10.87
C PHE A 237 -1.21 -1.22 11.99
N PRO A 238 -0.75 -2.12 12.87
CA PRO A 238 0.16 -1.77 13.97
C PRO A 238 1.55 -1.34 13.48
N THR A 239 1.90 -1.63 12.23
CA THR A 239 3.13 -1.17 11.57
C THR A 239 2.97 0.19 10.90
N ALA A 240 1.79 0.81 11.01
CA ALA A 240 1.41 2.05 10.34
C ALA A 240 1.49 1.94 8.79
N GLY A 241 2.29 2.78 8.13
CA GLY A 241 2.42 2.80 6.68
C GLY A 241 1.29 3.55 5.97
N ILE A 242 1.30 3.51 4.64
CA ILE A 242 0.31 4.14 3.78
C ILE A 242 -0.50 3.04 3.09
N ALA A 243 -1.82 3.09 3.16
CA ALA A 243 -2.69 2.07 2.58
C ALA A 243 -3.61 2.61 1.49
N ASP A 244 -3.66 1.93 0.35
CA ASP A 244 -4.66 2.12 -0.69
C ASP A 244 -5.76 1.07 -0.53
N VAL A 245 -6.92 1.55 -0.10
CA VAL A 245 -8.11 0.74 0.19
C VAL A 245 -9.18 0.82 -0.90
N SER A 246 -8.86 1.41 -2.06
CA SER A 246 -9.81 1.62 -3.18
C SER A 246 -10.47 0.31 -3.63
N ASN A 247 -9.78 -0.82 -3.49
CA ASN A 247 -10.25 -2.15 -3.84
C ASN A 247 -10.45 -3.07 -2.61
N TYR A 248 -10.73 -2.51 -1.45
CA TYR A 248 -10.83 -3.28 -0.20
C TYR A 248 -12.00 -4.29 -0.20
N ASN A 249 -13.11 -3.95 -0.87
CA ASN A 249 -14.31 -4.78 -0.99
C ASN A 249 -14.85 -5.29 0.36
N ASP A 250 -14.89 -4.45 1.38
CA ASP A 250 -15.38 -4.77 2.74
C ASP A 250 -14.74 -6.05 3.34
N GLY A 251 -13.50 -6.38 2.97
CA GLY A 251 -12.81 -7.57 3.46
C GLY A 251 -13.26 -8.90 2.85
N LEU A 252 -14.10 -8.87 1.82
CA LEU A 252 -14.57 -10.05 1.10
C LEU A 252 -13.55 -10.56 0.08
N ARG A 253 -13.77 -11.79 -0.38
CA ARG A 253 -12.96 -12.43 -1.43
C ARG A 253 -12.86 -11.55 -2.68
N GLY A 254 -11.65 -11.43 -3.23
CA GLY A 254 -11.35 -10.57 -4.38
C GLY A 254 -10.97 -9.15 -4.01
N GLY A 255 -11.19 -8.74 -2.76
CA GLY A 255 -10.67 -7.49 -2.23
C GLY A 255 -9.14 -7.47 -2.17
N ARG A 256 -8.57 -6.25 -2.20
CA ARG A 256 -7.12 -6.02 -2.13
C ARG A 256 -6.82 -4.70 -1.44
N VAL A 257 -5.87 -4.72 -0.54
CA VAL A 257 -5.28 -3.54 0.09
C VAL A 257 -3.81 -3.50 -0.29
N ARG A 258 -3.35 -2.39 -0.89
CA ARG A 258 -1.93 -2.16 -1.15
C ARG A 258 -1.38 -1.32 0.01
N VAL A 259 -0.26 -1.75 0.58
CA VAL A 259 0.36 -1.05 1.71
C VAL A 259 1.79 -0.70 1.34
N ARG A 260 2.15 0.58 1.49
CA ARG A 260 3.48 1.14 1.23
C ARG A 260 4.17 1.53 2.52
N ALA A 261 5.48 1.34 2.54
CA ALA A 261 6.36 1.98 3.51
C ALA A 261 6.24 3.50 3.39
N LYS A 262 6.37 4.22 4.50
CA LYS A 262 6.47 5.67 4.48
C LYS A 262 7.93 6.04 4.27
N ILE A 263 8.24 6.49 3.07
CA ILE A 263 9.59 6.88 2.63
C ILE A 263 9.60 8.38 2.42
N SER A 264 10.59 9.06 2.99
CA SER A 264 10.82 10.48 2.75
C SER A 264 12.29 10.73 2.41
N GLN A 265 12.54 11.84 1.72
CA GLN A 265 13.88 12.30 1.43
C GLN A 265 14.39 13.09 2.63
N LEU A 266 15.54 12.70 3.19
CA LEU A 266 16.20 13.39 4.28
C LEU A 266 17.15 14.47 3.73
N ASP A 267 17.93 14.12 2.70
CA ASP A 267 18.80 15.03 1.97
C ASP A 267 18.93 14.59 0.49
N LYS A 268 19.76 15.27 -0.33
CA LYS A 268 19.95 14.96 -1.75
C LYS A 268 20.41 13.53 -2.05
N SER A 269 20.95 12.83 -1.07
CA SER A 269 21.56 11.51 -1.22
C SER A 269 21.05 10.46 -0.22
N THR A 270 20.16 10.83 0.68
CA THR A 270 19.67 9.94 1.74
C THR A 270 18.16 9.93 1.80
N LEU A 271 17.59 8.71 1.75
CA LEU A 271 16.17 8.44 2.02
C LEU A 271 16.03 7.85 3.42
N VAL A 272 14.92 8.11 4.07
CA VAL A 272 14.56 7.51 5.35
C VAL A 272 13.21 6.80 5.25
N ILE A 273 13.15 5.57 5.76
CA ILE A 273 11.92 4.82 5.96
C ILE A 273 11.55 4.93 7.44
N THR A 274 10.36 5.48 7.71
CA THR A 274 9.85 5.69 9.07
C THR A 274 8.70 4.77 9.45
N GLN A 275 8.07 4.11 8.48
CA GLN A 275 6.99 3.15 8.69
C GLN A 275 7.10 2.05 7.64
N ILE A 276 6.78 0.81 8.02
CA ILE A 276 6.90 -0.37 7.14
C ILE A 276 5.52 -0.91 6.75
N PRO A 277 5.40 -1.61 5.61
CA PRO A 277 4.15 -2.22 5.20
C PRO A 277 3.72 -3.34 6.15
N PHE A 278 2.41 -3.54 6.27
CA PHE A 278 1.83 -4.66 7.01
C PHE A 278 2.33 -6.02 6.48
N SER A 279 2.55 -6.97 7.35
CA SER A 279 3.09 -8.32 7.08
C SER A 279 4.57 -8.33 6.63
N THR A 280 5.33 -7.30 6.98
CA THR A 280 6.79 -7.29 6.82
C THR A 280 7.46 -6.75 8.08
N ASN A 281 8.77 -6.92 8.20
CA ASN A 281 9.61 -6.35 9.26
C ASN A 281 10.84 -5.69 8.66
N THR A 282 11.64 -4.96 9.46
CA THR A 282 12.81 -4.21 8.97
C THR A 282 13.83 -5.13 8.34
N SER A 283 14.11 -6.30 8.94
CA SER A 283 15.07 -7.28 8.42
C SER A 283 14.67 -7.77 7.03
N THR A 284 13.42 -8.25 6.87
CA THR A 284 12.89 -8.71 5.58
C THR A 284 12.85 -7.59 4.53
N LEU A 285 12.54 -6.36 4.96
CA LEU A 285 12.50 -5.20 4.08
C LEU A 285 13.90 -4.86 3.55
N ILE A 286 14.90 -4.79 4.44
CA ILE A 286 16.30 -4.54 4.10
C ILE A 286 16.85 -5.64 3.17
N ASP A 287 16.61 -6.90 3.48
CA ASP A 287 16.99 -8.02 2.61
C ASP A 287 16.40 -7.91 1.21
N SER A 288 15.14 -7.51 1.13
CA SER A 288 14.46 -7.28 -0.15
C SER A 288 15.11 -6.16 -0.95
N ILE A 289 15.53 -5.06 -0.28
CA ILE A 289 16.23 -3.93 -0.90
C ILE A 289 17.62 -4.37 -1.38
N LEU A 290 18.38 -5.10 -0.56
CA LEU A 290 19.70 -5.63 -0.91
C LEU A 290 19.60 -6.56 -2.14
N LYS A 291 18.66 -7.51 -2.13
CA LYS A 291 18.40 -8.40 -3.27
C LYS A 291 18.04 -7.65 -4.55
N ALA A 292 17.30 -6.54 -4.46
CA ALA A 292 16.98 -5.70 -5.61
C ALA A 292 18.21 -4.91 -6.10
N ASN A 293 19.07 -4.46 -5.19
CA ASN A 293 20.33 -3.79 -5.52
C ASN A 293 21.31 -4.76 -6.21
N ASP A 294 21.47 -5.99 -5.71
CA ASP A 294 22.34 -7.02 -6.28
C ASP A 294 21.88 -7.43 -7.69
N LYS A 295 20.57 -7.49 -7.90
CA LYS A 295 19.97 -7.70 -9.23
C LYS A 295 20.06 -6.47 -10.15
N GLY A 296 20.64 -5.35 -9.67
CA GLY A 296 20.77 -4.11 -10.43
C GLY A 296 19.44 -3.41 -10.75
N LYS A 297 18.35 -3.71 -10.02
CA LYS A 297 17.04 -3.05 -10.19
C LYS A 297 17.03 -1.66 -9.58
N ILE A 298 17.78 -1.46 -8.51
CA ILE A 298 17.99 -0.19 -7.80
C ILE A 298 19.48 0.03 -7.59
N LYS A 299 19.88 1.26 -7.26
CA LYS A 299 21.25 1.59 -6.86
C LYS A 299 21.26 2.16 -5.46
N VAL A 300 21.78 1.40 -4.51
CA VAL A 300 21.96 1.80 -3.11
C VAL A 300 23.43 1.68 -2.76
N LYS A 301 23.97 2.69 -2.07
CA LYS A 301 25.37 2.70 -1.61
C LYS A 301 25.53 1.99 -0.27
N LYS A 302 24.63 2.27 0.67
CA LYS A 302 24.64 1.74 2.04
C LYS A 302 23.23 1.79 2.62
N ILE A 303 22.90 0.86 3.50
CA ILE A 303 21.68 0.87 4.32
C ILE A 303 22.09 0.84 5.78
N GLU A 304 21.46 1.63 6.63
CA GLU A 304 21.64 1.67 8.08
C GLU A 304 20.29 1.48 8.74
N ASP A 305 20.20 0.50 9.66
CA ASP A 305 19.01 0.26 10.46
C ASP A 305 19.22 0.83 11.86
N ASN A 306 18.54 1.92 12.15
CA ASN A 306 18.55 2.59 13.46
C ASN A 306 17.26 2.34 14.23
N THR A 307 16.47 1.35 13.81
CA THR A 307 15.17 1.03 14.40
C THR A 307 15.29 0.69 15.88
N ALA A 308 14.52 1.40 16.70
CA ALA A 308 14.42 1.17 18.13
C ALA A 308 12.93 1.02 18.53
N ALA A 309 12.34 2.04 19.20
CA ALA A 309 10.89 2.07 19.46
C ALA A 309 10.09 2.42 18.18
N GLU A 310 10.68 3.20 17.30
CA GLU A 310 10.14 3.58 16.01
C GLU A 310 11.07 3.10 14.90
N VAL A 311 10.52 2.91 13.71
CA VAL A 311 11.29 2.48 12.54
C VAL A 311 12.10 3.65 12.00
N GLU A 312 13.41 3.45 11.83
CA GLU A 312 14.31 4.36 11.14
C GLU A 312 15.33 3.59 10.32
N ILE A 313 15.09 3.49 9.01
CA ILE A 313 16.03 2.85 8.07
C ILE A 313 16.53 3.94 7.12
N LEU A 314 17.84 4.19 7.13
CA LEU A 314 18.51 5.14 6.25
C LEU A 314 19.03 4.42 5.00
N ILE A 315 18.70 4.95 3.83
CA ILE A 315 19.15 4.43 2.53
C ILE A 315 20.01 5.51 1.86
N HIS A 316 21.31 5.29 1.79
CA HIS A 316 22.26 6.19 1.15
C HIS A 316 22.38 5.88 -0.35
N LEU A 317 22.19 6.89 -1.18
CA LEU A 317 22.22 6.79 -2.63
C LEU A 317 23.61 7.18 -3.17
N PRO A 318 24.07 6.59 -4.29
CA PRO A 318 25.22 7.08 -5.03
C PRO A 318 24.98 8.47 -5.63
N SER A 319 26.03 9.25 -5.87
CA SER A 319 25.93 10.53 -6.56
C SER A 319 25.28 10.39 -7.94
N GLY A 320 24.40 11.31 -8.30
CA GLY A 320 23.69 11.35 -9.59
C GLY A 320 22.51 10.38 -9.70
N VAL A 321 22.04 9.80 -8.60
CA VAL A 321 20.82 8.96 -8.57
C VAL A 321 19.67 9.81 -8.01
N SER A 322 18.54 9.90 -8.76
CA SER A 322 17.35 10.65 -8.34
C SER A 322 16.64 9.96 -7.17
N PRO A 323 16.44 10.65 -6.03
CA PRO A 323 15.68 10.13 -4.89
C PRO A 323 14.26 9.71 -5.27
N ASP A 324 13.51 10.52 -6.00
CA ASP A 324 12.12 10.23 -6.40
C ASP A 324 12.03 8.96 -7.25
N LYS A 325 12.90 8.80 -8.27
CA LYS A 325 12.97 7.57 -9.07
C LYS A 325 13.33 6.35 -8.22
N THR A 326 14.18 6.54 -7.22
CA THR A 326 14.56 5.46 -6.31
C THR A 326 13.39 5.08 -5.39
N ILE A 327 12.61 6.03 -4.89
CA ILE A 327 11.39 5.76 -4.11
C ILE A 327 10.40 4.95 -4.95
N ASP A 328 10.14 5.34 -6.18
CA ASP A 328 9.28 4.57 -7.09
C ASP A 328 9.83 3.17 -7.36
N ALA A 329 11.15 3.04 -7.55
CA ALA A 329 11.81 1.75 -7.78
C ALA A 329 11.77 0.86 -6.53
N LEU A 330 11.89 1.43 -5.32
CA LEU A 330 11.72 0.72 -4.06
C LEU A 330 10.29 0.15 -3.95
N TYR A 331 9.26 0.91 -4.29
CA TYR A 331 7.88 0.40 -4.32
C TYR A 331 7.66 -0.65 -5.40
N ALA A 332 8.29 -0.50 -6.59
CA ALA A 332 8.09 -1.43 -7.70
C ALA A 332 8.83 -2.77 -7.55
N PHE A 333 10.00 -2.80 -6.89
CA PHE A 333 10.91 -3.95 -6.92
C PHE A 333 11.24 -4.57 -5.56
N THR A 334 10.74 -3.99 -4.46
CA THR A 334 11.06 -4.44 -3.11
C THR A 334 9.80 -4.62 -2.26
N ALA A 335 9.98 -5.11 -1.04
CA ALA A 335 8.92 -5.22 -0.05
C ALA A 335 8.45 -3.86 0.52
N CYS A 336 8.94 -2.71 0.00
CA CYS A 336 8.42 -1.39 0.37
C CYS A 336 6.96 -1.18 -0.07
N GLU A 337 6.45 -1.96 -1.02
CA GLU A 337 5.02 -2.10 -1.29
C GLU A 337 4.62 -3.56 -1.19
N THR A 338 3.61 -3.85 -0.38
CA THR A 338 2.99 -5.18 -0.26
C THR A 338 1.52 -5.13 -0.65
N SER A 339 0.98 -6.27 -1.05
CA SER A 339 -0.43 -6.39 -1.41
C SER A 339 -1.09 -7.48 -0.58
N VAL A 340 -2.07 -7.10 0.22
CA VAL A 340 -2.81 -7.98 1.12
C VAL A 340 -4.20 -8.23 0.55
N ALA A 341 -4.56 -9.51 0.39
CA ALA A 341 -5.91 -9.92 -0.01
C ALA A 341 -6.67 -10.38 1.24
N PRO A 342 -7.68 -9.62 1.71
CA PRO A 342 -8.52 -10.04 2.83
C PRO A 342 -9.47 -11.17 2.41
N LEU A 343 -9.90 -11.95 3.39
CA LEU A 343 -10.94 -12.97 3.23
C LEU A 343 -11.64 -13.18 4.57
N GLY A 344 -12.80 -12.56 4.72
CA GLY A 344 -13.63 -12.68 5.92
C GLY A 344 -14.29 -14.05 5.99
N CYS A 345 -13.71 -14.98 6.77
CA CYS A 345 -14.29 -16.27 7.09
C CYS A 345 -14.28 -16.47 8.60
N VAL A 346 -15.43 -16.82 9.17
CA VAL A 346 -15.64 -17.02 10.62
C VAL A 346 -16.46 -18.28 10.84
N ILE A 347 -16.46 -18.81 12.06
CA ILE A 347 -17.36 -19.88 12.48
C ILE A 347 -18.58 -19.26 13.17
N GLU A 348 -19.76 -19.65 12.76
CA GLU A 348 -21.02 -19.36 13.40
C GLU A 348 -21.83 -20.66 13.53
N ASN A 349 -22.29 -21.01 14.71
CA ASN A 349 -23.07 -22.23 14.95
C ASN A 349 -22.41 -23.50 14.35
N ASN A 350 -21.09 -23.67 14.54
CA ASN A 350 -20.28 -24.77 14.01
C ASN A 350 -20.27 -24.87 12.47
N LYS A 351 -20.45 -23.74 11.75
CA LYS A 351 -20.37 -23.66 10.29
C LYS A 351 -19.50 -22.50 9.85
N PRO A 352 -18.65 -22.71 8.84
CA PRO A 352 -17.89 -21.59 8.26
C PRO A 352 -18.84 -20.66 7.49
N LEU A 353 -18.72 -19.37 7.75
CA LEU A 353 -19.48 -18.29 7.15
C LEU A 353 -18.53 -17.26 6.53
N PHE A 354 -18.78 -16.90 5.25
CA PHE A 354 -18.05 -15.86 4.55
C PHE A 354 -18.86 -14.56 4.57
N ILE A 355 -18.38 -13.58 5.33
CA ILE A 355 -19.07 -12.29 5.51
C ILE A 355 -18.10 -11.11 5.48
N GLY A 356 -18.63 -9.94 5.14
CA GLY A 356 -17.89 -8.69 5.15
C GLY A 356 -17.63 -8.14 6.56
N VAL A 357 -16.67 -7.25 6.66
CA VAL A 357 -16.30 -6.58 7.91
C VAL A 357 -17.47 -5.78 8.48
N SER A 358 -18.27 -5.15 7.63
CA SER A 358 -19.45 -4.39 8.03
C SER A 358 -20.49 -5.27 8.73
N ASP A 359 -20.69 -6.49 8.26
CA ASP A 359 -21.64 -7.42 8.86
C ASP A 359 -21.07 -8.07 10.14
N MET A 360 -19.75 -8.39 10.16
CA MET A 360 -19.07 -8.80 11.39
C MET A 360 -19.25 -7.77 12.51
N LEU A 361 -19.10 -6.47 12.19
CA LEU A 361 -19.28 -5.42 13.17
C LEU A 361 -20.72 -5.30 13.66
N LYS A 362 -21.72 -5.43 12.76
CA LYS A 362 -23.14 -5.45 13.15
C LYS A 362 -23.46 -6.61 14.09
N ILE A 363 -23.00 -7.82 13.73
CA ILE A 363 -23.20 -9.02 14.56
C ILE A 363 -22.59 -8.82 15.95
N SER A 364 -21.32 -8.40 16.03
CA SER A 364 -20.65 -8.16 17.30
C SER A 364 -21.33 -7.05 18.13
N THR A 365 -21.78 -5.96 17.48
CA THR A 365 -22.48 -4.86 18.16
C THR A 365 -23.81 -5.33 18.76
N ASN A 366 -24.63 -6.05 17.98
CA ASN A 366 -25.90 -6.58 18.44
C ASN A 366 -25.70 -7.60 19.58
N ARG A 367 -24.71 -8.50 19.42
CA ARG A 367 -24.35 -9.45 20.50
C ARG A 367 -23.95 -8.74 21.78
N THR A 368 -23.21 -7.62 21.69
CA THR A 368 -22.88 -6.81 22.87
C THR A 368 -24.13 -6.29 23.56
N VAL A 369 -25.15 -5.83 22.81
CA VAL A 369 -26.44 -5.41 23.40
C VAL A 369 -27.13 -6.57 24.12
N ASP A 370 -27.18 -7.75 23.49
CA ASP A 370 -27.80 -8.94 24.06
C ASP A 370 -27.09 -9.41 25.35
N LEU A 371 -25.74 -9.36 25.34
CA LEU A 371 -24.95 -9.70 26.55
C LEU A 371 -25.18 -8.71 27.69
N LEU A 372 -25.19 -7.41 27.41
CA LEU A 372 -25.48 -6.38 28.40
C LEU A 372 -26.91 -6.51 28.96
N LYS A 373 -27.87 -6.82 28.11
CA LYS A 373 -29.26 -7.07 28.49
C LYS A 373 -29.34 -8.28 29.46
N ARG A 374 -28.72 -9.39 29.11
CA ARG A 374 -28.67 -10.60 29.96
C ARG A 374 -27.98 -10.32 31.30
N GLU A 375 -26.92 -9.53 31.32
CA GLU A 375 -26.27 -9.13 32.59
C GLU A 375 -27.22 -8.34 33.46
N LEU A 376 -27.95 -7.38 32.90
CA LEU A 376 -28.92 -6.57 33.62
C LEU A 376 -30.12 -7.41 34.15
N GLU A 377 -30.62 -8.34 33.32
CA GLU A 377 -31.69 -9.28 33.71
C GLU A 377 -31.28 -10.14 34.90
N ILE A 378 -30.06 -10.71 34.91
CA ILE A 378 -29.53 -11.49 36.04
C ILE A 378 -29.33 -10.61 37.27
N GLN A 379 -28.80 -9.38 37.09
CA GLN A 379 -28.66 -8.45 38.22
C GLN A 379 -30.01 -8.08 38.82
N LEU A 380 -31.05 -7.86 37.98
CA LEU A 380 -32.40 -7.59 38.48
C LEU A 380 -32.94 -8.76 39.26
N ASP A 381 -32.84 -10.00 38.74
CA ASP A 381 -33.31 -11.21 39.46
C ASP A 381 -32.56 -11.37 40.79
N GLU A 382 -31.27 -11.15 40.86
CA GLU A 382 -30.51 -11.19 42.11
C GLU A 382 -30.94 -10.13 43.11
N LEU A 383 -31.25 -8.93 42.66
CA LEU A 383 -31.73 -7.85 43.50
C LEU A 383 -33.15 -8.12 43.96
N GLU A 384 -34.03 -8.62 43.10
CA GLU A 384 -35.41 -9.01 43.41
C GLU A 384 -35.40 -10.15 44.49
N ASN A 385 -34.53 -11.13 44.35
CA ASN A 385 -34.35 -12.18 45.33
C ASN A 385 -33.80 -11.67 46.69
N LYS A 386 -32.85 -10.73 46.69
CA LYS A 386 -32.33 -10.06 47.89
C LYS A 386 -33.39 -9.22 48.55
N TRP A 387 -34.13 -8.42 47.80
CA TRP A 387 -35.24 -7.60 48.27
C TRP A 387 -36.32 -8.46 48.90
N HIS A 388 -36.73 -9.54 48.23
CA HIS A 388 -37.70 -10.48 48.68
C HIS A 388 -37.32 -11.07 50.05
N PHE A 389 -36.10 -11.61 50.18
CA PHE A 389 -35.58 -12.18 51.39
C PHE A 389 -35.45 -11.14 52.52
N SER A 390 -34.97 -9.94 52.24
CA SER A 390 -34.87 -8.86 53.23
C SER A 390 -36.24 -8.41 53.76
N THR A 391 -37.25 -8.38 52.85
CA THR A 391 -38.62 -8.07 53.22
C THR A 391 -39.24 -9.17 54.06
N LEU A 392 -39.01 -10.44 53.72
CA LEU A 392 -39.44 -11.59 54.52
C LEU A 392 -38.78 -11.58 55.92
N GLU A 393 -37.47 -11.34 56.01
CA GLU A 393 -36.74 -11.21 57.28
C GLU A 393 -37.32 -10.10 58.17
N LYS A 394 -37.61 -8.94 57.61
CA LYS A 394 -38.20 -7.81 58.28
C LYS A 394 -39.58 -8.16 58.83
N ILE A 395 -40.46 -8.78 58.03
CA ILE A 395 -41.79 -9.21 58.43
C ILE A 395 -41.69 -10.30 59.52
N PHE A 396 -40.83 -11.30 59.35
CA PHE A 396 -40.57 -12.39 60.22
C PHE A 396 -40.17 -11.91 61.63
N ILE A 397 -39.28 -10.94 61.73
CA ILE A 397 -38.78 -10.41 63.00
C ILE A 397 -39.83 -9.46 63.66
N ARG A 398 -40.45 -8.56 62.86
CA ARG A 398 -41.43 -7.59 63.33
C ARG A 398 -42.71 -8.27 63.91
N GLU A 399 -43.17 -9.33 63.23
CA GLU A 399 -44.35 -10.06 63.62
C GLU A 399 -44.00 -11.18 64.66
N GLU A 400 -42.73 -11.20 65.13
CA GLU A 400 -42.23 -12.12 66.15
C GLU A 400 -42.52 -13.61 65.85
N MET A 401 -42.57 -14.02 64.59
CA MET A 401 -42.97 -15.35 64.17
C MET A 401 -42.08 -16.46 64.75
N TYR A 402 -40.85 -16.14 65.15
CA TYR A 402 -39.87 -17.04 65.71
C TYR A 402 -40.24 -17.51 67.17
N ILE A 403 -41.12 -16.77 67.86
CA ILE A 403 -41.48 -17.09 69.31
C ILE A 403 -42.18 -18.44 69.42
N ASP A 404 -43.06 -18.73 68.46
CA ASP A 404 -43.91 -19.90 68.45
C ASP A 404 -43.16 -21.19 67.97
N PHE A 405 -41.90 -21.10 67.56
CA PHE A 405 -41.11 -22.25 67.09
C PHE A 405 -41.01 -23.40 68.09
N LYS A 406 -41.00 -23.13 69.35
CA LYS A 406 -41.01 -24.11 70.44
C LYS A 406 -42.26 -25.01 70.45
N LEU A 407 -43.34 -24.66 69.76
CA LEU A 407 -44.59 -25.39 69.70
C LEU A 407 -44.61 -26.45 68.60
N TYR A 408 -43.63 -26.42 67.69
CA TYR A 408 -43.53 -27.28 66.51
C TYR A 408 -42.31 -28.22 66.65
N SER A 409 -42.52 -29.51 66.47
CA SER A 409 -41.47 -30.52 66.66
C SER A 409 -40.86 -31.01 65.32
N ASP A 410 -41.49 -30.75 64.18
CA ASP A 410 -41.08 -31.22 62.92
C ASP A 410 -41.07 -30.04 61.92
N ARG A 411 -40.31 -30.23 60.76
CA ARG A 411 -40.11 -29.20 59.76
C ARG A 411 -41.41 -28.85 58.99
N GLU A 412 -42.20 -29.84 58.71
CA GLU A 412 -43.41 -29.68 57.89
C GLU A 412 -44.47 -28.82 58.63
N SER A 413 -44.78 -29.12 59.82
CA SER A 413 -45.75 -28.36 60.70
C SER A 413 -45.24 -26.92 60.92
N LEU A 414 -43.92 -26.71 61.08
CA LEU A 414 -43.33 -25.40 61.21
C LEU A 414 -43.48 -24.58 59.91
N TYR A 415 -43.32 -25.22 58.77
CA TYR A 415 -43.48 -24.52 57.50
C TYR A 415 -44.91 -24.17 57.17
N GLU A 416 -45.88 -25.09 57.50
CA GLU A 416 -47.32 -24.80 57.44
C GLU A 416 -47.70 -23.57 58.24
N TYR A 417 -47.17 -23.48 59.47
CA TYR A 417 -47.38 -22.35 60.37
C TYR A 417 -46.82 -21.06 59.69
N LEU A 418 -45.60 -21.08 59.20
CA LEU A 418 -44.99 -19.92 58.56
C LEU A 418 -45.76 -19.46 57.32
N TYR A 419 -46.16 -20.37 56.42
CA TYR A 419 -46.99 -20.06 55.30
C TYR A 419 -48.28 -19.37 55.68
N LYS A 420 -48.97 -19.86 56.71
CA LYS A 420 -50.20 -19.26 57.22
C LYS A 420 -49.95 -17.88 57.82
N LYS A 421 -48.87 -17.69 58.53
CA LYS A 421 -48.52 -16.39 59.12
C LYS A 421 -48.11 -15.37 58.06
N PHE A 422 -47.49 -15.78 56.98
CA PHE A 422 -47.10 -14.89 55.84
C PHE A 422 -48.25 -14.60 54.89
N GLU A 423 -49.40 -15.33 54.93
CA GLU A 423 -50.52 -15.16 54.00
C GLU A 423 -51.00 -13.68 53.86
N PRO A 424 -51.14 -12.91 54.99
CA PRO A 424 -51.56 -11.51 54.92
C PRO A 424 -50.60 -10.60 54.15
N PHE A 425 -49.32 -10.96 54.13
CA PHE A 425 -48.24 -10.17 53.50
C PHE A 425 -47.89 -10.57 52.03
N ARG A 426 -48.49 -11.64 51.51
CA ARG A 426 -48.20 -12.22 50.23
C ARG A 426 -48.31 -11.20 49.06
N LYS A 427 -49.29 -10.28 49.15
CA LYS A 427 -49.50 -9.24 48.11
C LYS A 427 -48.42 -8.16 48.07
N SER A 428 -47.61 -8.02 49.12
CA SER A 428 -46.48 -7.08 49.21
C SER A 428 -45.14 -7.68 48.76
N LEU A 429 -45.13 -8.96 48.36
CA LEU A 429 -43.95 -9.67 47.94
C LEU A 429 -43.84 -9.73 46.42
N VAL A 430 -42.63 -9.80 45.89
CA VAL A 430 -42.37 -9.87 44.44
C VAL A 430 -42.74 -11.25 43.87
N ARG A 431 -42.55 -12.32 44.65
CA ARG A 431 -42.88 -13.68 44.24
C ARG A 431 -43.47 -14.45 45.42
N ASP A 432 -43.98 -15.65 45.12
CA ASP A 432 -44.47 -16.58 46.16
C ASP A 432 -43.30 -17.05 47.05
N ILE A 433 -43.60 -17.37 48.27
CA ILE A 433 -42.65 -17.88 49.25
C ILE A 433 -42.41 -19.36 48.94
N HIS A 434 -41.19 -19.82 48.95
CA HIS A 434 -40.77 -21.21 48.75
C HIS A 434 -40.12 -21.75 50.02
N ASP A 435 -40.06 -23.09 50.13
CA ASP A 435 -39.47 -23.81 51.28
C ASP A 435 -38.03 -23.38 51.57
N ASP A 436 -37.26 -23.02 50.51
CA ASP A 436 -35.90 -22.48 50.64
C ASP A 436 -35.86 -21.12 51.39
N ASP A 437 -36.86 -20.28 51.16
CA ASP A 437 -36.96 -18.98 51.87
C ASP A 437 -37.25 -19.24 53.37
N LEU A 438 -38.18 -20.14 53.66
CA LEU A 438 -38.49 -20.53 55.03
C LEU A 438 -37.29 -21.20 55.71
N GLN A 439 -36.56 -22.03 54.99
CA GLN A 439 -35.30 -22.63 55.50
C GLN A 439 -34.29 -21.54 55.91
N LYS A 440 -34.08 -20.55 55.03
CA LYS A 440 -33.18 -19.43 55.34
C LYS A 440 -33.66 -18.59 56.52
N LEU A 441 -34.99 -18.37 56.68
CA LEU A 441 -35.54 -17.63 57.78
C LEU A 441 -35.35 -18.41 59.11
N THR A 442 -35.57 -19.76 59.17
CA THR A 442 -35.35 -20.59 60.35
C THR A 442 -33.89 -20.71 60.78
N GLN A 443 -32.94 -20.40 59.84
CA GLN A 443 -31.49 -20.40 60.09
C GLN A 443 -30.96 -19.05 60.57
N ILE A 444 -31.80 -17.98 60.70
CA ILE A 444 -31.36 -16.69 61.18
C ILE A 444 -30.84 -16.80 62.63
N PRO A 445 -29.60 -16.39 62.92
CA PRO A 445 -29.05 -16.41 64.26
C PRO A 445 -29.86 -15.51 65.26
N MET A 446 -30.13 -16.00 66.46
CA MET A 446 -30.84 -15.18 67.46
C MET A 446 -30.22 -13.84 67.77
N ILE A 447 -28.86 -13.69 67.62
CA ILE A 447 -28.17 -12.44 67.83
C ILE A 447 -28.56 -11.41 66.75
N ARG A 448 -28.96 -11.86 65.55
CA ARG A 448 -29.42 -10.98 64.45
C ARG A 448 -30.86 -10.50 64.75
N ILE A 449 -31.69 -11.35 65.30
CA ILE A 449 -33.05 -11.00 65.72
C ILE A 449 -33.01 -9.96 66.88
N THR A 450 -32.19 -10.18 67.89
CA THR A 450 -32.10 -9.29 69.09
C THR A 450 -31.43 -7.94 68.76
N ARG A 451 -30.66 -7.83 67.73
CA ARG A 451 -30.00 -6.63 67.26
C ARG A 451 -30.64 -6.02 65.98
N PHE A 452 -31.85 -6.47 65.70
CA PHE A 452 -32.56 -5.97 64.49
C PHE A 452 -32.95 -4.52 64.66
N ASP A 453 -32.58 -3.69 63.71
CA ASP A 453 -32.91 -2.28 63.67
C ASP A 453 -33.81 -2.11 62.39
N SER A 454 -35.05 -1.80 62.62
CA SER A 454 -36.07 -1.68 61.57
C SER A 454 -35.75 -0.54 60.59
N ASP A 455 -35.26 0.58 61.11
CA ASP A 455 -34.97 1.74 60.26
C ASP A 455 -33.83 1.47 59.28
N LYS A 456 -32.79 0.75 59.75
CA LYS A 456 -31.68 0.31 58.87
C LYS A 456 -32.12 -0.74 57.86
N ALA A 457 -33.05 -1.60 58.23
CA ALA A 457 -33.63 -2.60 57.31
C ALA A 457 -34.47 -1.87 56.23
N ASP A 458 -35.22 -0.89 56.59
CA ASP A 458 -36.00 -0.05 55.65
C ASP A 458 -35.11 0.73 54.73
N ASP A 459 -34.06 1.36 55.25
CA ASP A 459 -33.04 2.04 54.41
C ASP A 459 -32.36 1.08 53.41
N ALA A 460 -32.07 -0.17 53.83
CA ALA A 460 -31.46 -1.17 52.95
C ALA A 460 -32.44 -1.65 51.88
N ILE A 461 -33.72 -1.87 52.24
CA ILE A 461 -34.76 -2.23 51.26
C ILE A 461 -34.97 -1.09 50.25
N ALA A 462 -35.06 0.18 50.68
CA ALA A 462 -35.22 1.33 49.82
C ALA A 462 -34.04 1.51 48.83
N LYS A 463 -32.83 1.18 49.26
CA LYS A 463 -31.65 1.17 48.34
C LYS A 463 -31.77 0.07 47.30
N LEU A 464 -32.20 -1.13 47.67
CA LEU A 464 -32.46 -2.20 46.69
C LEU A 464 -33.53 -1.80 45.66
N GLU A 465 -34.63 -1.20 46.15
CA GLU A 465 -35.72 -0.69 45.26
C GLU A 465 -35.20 0.34 44.28
N ALA A 466 -34.43 1.33 44.73
CA ALA A 466 -33.85 2.35 43.88
C ALA A 466 -32.89 1.73 42.83
N GLU A 467 -32.11 0.73 43.20
CA GLU A 467 -31.22 0.02 42.28
C GLU A 467 -32.01 -0.84 41.27
N MET A 468 -33.05 -1.51 41.70
CA MET A 468 -33.96 -2.26 40.83
C MET A 468 -34.65 -1.34 39.81
N GLU A 469 -35.16 -0.17 40.24
CA GLU A 469 -35.76 0.79 39.30
C GLU A 469 -34.77 1.34 38.30
N ARG A 470 -33.54 1.58 38.71
CA ARG A 470 -32.47 1.97 37.78
C ARG A 470 -32.22 0.91 36.70
N ILE A 471 -32.11 -0.38 37.12
CA ILE A 471 -31.87 -1.49 36.17
C ILE A 471 -33.09 -1.67 35.27
N LYS A 472 -34.31 -1.57 35.75
CA LYS A 472 -35.54 -1.61 34.94
C LYS A 472 -35.58 -0.49 33.93
N HIS A 473 -35.15 0.72 34.30
CA HIS A 473 -34.99 1.84 33.36
C HIS A 473 -33.94 1.52 32.29
N ASP A 474 -32.77 0.99 32.67
CA ASP A 474 -31.69 0.67 31.76
C ASP A 474 -32.09 -0.48 30.81
N LEU A 475 -32.86 -1.46 31.26
CA LEU A 475 -33.45 -2.49 30.42
C LEU A 475 -34.47 -1.95 29.43
N ALA A 476 -35.31 -0.99 29.83
CA ALA A 476 -36.27 -0.33 28.97
C ALA A 476 -35.55 0.52 27.87
N HIS A 477 -34.35 1.02 28.13
CA HIS A 477 -33.54 1.86 27.25
C HIS A 477 -32.22 1.20 26.94
N ILE A 478 -32.21 -0.09 26.62
CA ILE A 478 -31.00 -0.93 26.48
C ILE A 478 -30.06 -0.38 25.37
N ILE A 479 -30.55 0.23 24.32
CA ILE A 479 -29.74 0.84 23.26
C ILE A 479 -28.92 2.01 23.81
N ASP A 480 -29.53 2.88 24.60
CA ASP A 480 -28.84 4.03 25.22
C ASP A 480 -27.80 3.54 26.25
N PHE A 481 -28.12 2.49 26.99
CA PHE A 481 -27.20 1.83 27.92
C PHE A 481 -26.00 1.25 27.18
N ALA A 482 -26.20 0.58 26.05
CA ALA A 482 -25.12 0.04 25.21
C ALA A 482 -24.26 1.17 24.59
N ILE A 483 -24.87 2.29 24.18
CA ILE A 483 -24.12 3.46 23.70
C ILE A 483 -23.26 4.05 24.82
N ALA A 484 -23.79 4.16 26.03
CA ALA A 484 -23.04 4.61 27.21
C ALA A 484 -21.88 3.66 27.54
N PHE A 485 -22.09 2.35 27.45
CA PHE A 485 -21.04 1.34 27.62
C PHE A 485 -19.89 1.53 26.61
N PHE A 486 -20.18 1.62 25.32
CA PHE A 486 -19.19 1.87 24.30
C PHE A 486 -18.45 3.22 24.48
N THR A 487 -19.19 4.26 24.88
CA THR A 487 -18.60 5.58 25.17
C THR A 487 -17.60 5.49 26.32
N THR A 488 -17.99 4.79 27.40
CA THR A 488 -17.12 4.56 28.58
C THR A 488 -15.87 3.76 28.22
N LEU A 489 -15.98 2.73 27.35
CA LEU A 489 -14.82 1.99 26.86
C LEU A 489 -13.87 2.92 26.08
N LYS A 490 -14.40 3.78 25.22
CA LYS A 490 -13.59 4.75 24.47
C LYS A 490 -12.88 5.73 25.38
N GLU A 491 -13.55 6.28 26.37
CA GLU A 491 -12.97 7.23 27.34
C GLU A 491 -11.87 6.58 28.18
N LYS A 492 -12.08 5.34 28.64
CA LYS A 492 -11.09 4.63 29.45
C LYS A 492 -9.87 4.14 28.68
N TYR A 493 -10.04 3.68 27.44
CA TYR A 493 -9.03 2.90 26.72
C TYR A 493 -8.67 3.45 25.33
N GLY A 494 -9.36 4.48 24.85
CA GLY A 494 -9.16 5.00 23.50
C GLY A 494 -7.94 5.92 23.31
N LYS A 495 -7.45 6.52 24.40
CA LYS A 495 -6.29 7.41 24.35
C LYS A 495 -5.03 6.63 24.00
N GLY A 496 -4.27 7.11 22.99
CA GLY A 496 -3.07 6.44 22.47
C GLY A 496 -3.38 5.31 21.49
N ARG A 497 -4.65 5.17 21.07
CA ARG A 497 -5.10 4.18 20.08
C ARG A 497 -5.76 4.86 18.87
N GLU A 498 -5.22 6.01 18.48
CA GLU A 498 -5.60 6.71 17.26
C GLU A 498 -5.13 5.92 16.03
N ARG A 499 -5.74 6.21 14.86
CA ARG A 499 -5.35 5.56 13.60
C ARG A 499 -3.88 5.81 13.29
N GLN A 500 -3.16 4.76 12.96
CA GLN A 500 -1.75 4.79 12.59
C GLN A 500 -1.53 4.76 11.08
N THR A 501 -2.35 4.01 10.35
CA THR A 501 -2.22 3.84 8.91
C THR A 501 -2.81 5.03 8.16
N GLU A 502 -2.01 5.67 7.31
CA GLU A 502 -2.46 6.75 6.43
C GLU A 502 -3.22 6.16 5.23
N LEU A 503 -4.45 6.65 4.98
CA LEU A 503 -5.25 6.22 3.83
C LEU A 503 -5.00 7.14 2.64
N ARG A 504 -4.52 6.57 1.51
CA ARG A 504 -4.22 7.30 0.28
C ARG A 504 -4.40 6.40 -0.94
N SER A 505 -4.97 6.91 -2.03
CA SER A 505 -4.95 6.20 -3.32
C SER A 505 -3.55 6.25 -3.93
N PHE A 506 -3.13 5.16 -4.56
CA PHE A 506 -1.81 5.07 -5.18
C PHE A 506 -1.87 5.22 -6.69
N ASP A 507 -0.99 6.05 -7.24
CA ASP A 507 -0.72 6.07 -8.65
C ASP A 507 -0.06 4.75 -9.09
N THR A 508 -0.32 4.36 -10.34
CA THR A 508 0.28 3.15 -10.91
C THR A 508 1.73 3.43 -11.29
N ILE A 509 2.67 2.78 -10.60
CA ILE A 509 4.09 2.83 -10.95
C ILE A 509 4.37 1.85 -12.07
N GLU A 510 4.80 2.35 -13.22
CA GLU A 510 5.24 1.51 -14.34
C GLU A 510 6.68 1.06 -14.09
N ALA A 511 6.87 -0.22 -13.77
CA ALA A 511 8.18 -0.79 -13.44
C ALA A 511 9.23 -0.56 -14.54
N THR A 512 8.83 -0.52 -15.81
CA THR A 512 9.72 -0.26 -16.94
C THR A 512 10.29 1.17 -16.98
N LYS A 513 9.54 2.16 -16.44
CA LYS A 513 10.01 3.55 -16.39
C LYS A 513 11.02 3.80 -15.27
N VAL A 514 10.91 3.05 -14.18
CA VAL A 514 11.78 3.20 -13.02
C VAL A 514 12.94 2.20 -12.97
N ALA A 515 12.92 1.17 -13.82
CA ALA A 515 14.00 0.17 -13.92
C ALA A 515 15.30 0.80 -14.42
N LEU A 516 16.40 0.42 -13.78
CA LEU A 516 17.73 0.83 -14.22
C LEU A 516 18.14 0.11 -15.50
N ARG A 517 18.62 0.87 -16.49
CA ARG A 517 19.20 0.35 -17.72
C ARG A 517 20.68 0.07 -17.52
N ASN A 518 21.00 -1.07 -16.95
CA ASN A 518 22.35 -1.48 -16.58
C ASN A 518 22.98 -2.51 -17.50
N THR A 519 22.26 -2.94 -18.51
CA THR A 519 22.71 -3.95 -19.48
C THR A 519 22.74 -3.34 -20.88
N LYS A 520 23.65 -3.81 -21.74
CA LYS A 520 23.80 -3.31 -23.12
C LYS A 520 23.16 -4.27 -24.11
N LEU A 521 22.29 -3.75 -24.95
CA LEU A 521 21.68 -4.48 -26.06
C LEU A 521 22.55 -4.38 -27.31
N TYR A 522 22.77 -5.47 -28.00
CA TYR A 522 23.52 -5.57 -29.25
C TYR A 522 22.68 -6.27 -30.32
N MET A 523 23.02 -6.04 -31.60
CA MET A 523 22.39 -6.73 -32.73
C MET A 523 23.41 -7.20 -33.77
N ASN A 524 23.13 -8.34 -34.39
CA ASN A 524 23.79 -8.83 -35.59
C ASN A 524 22.81 -8.73 -36.78
N ARG A 525 22.99 -7.72 -37.66
CA ARG A 525 22.06 -7.42 -38.74
C ARG A 525 21.96 -8.54 -39.75
N GLU A 526 23.10 -9.12 -40.11
CA GLU A 526 23.22 -10.13 -41.19
C GLU A 526 22.70 -11.47 -40.73
N GLU A 527 23.14 -11.90 -39.56
CA GLU A 527 22.71 -13.22 -39.01
C GLU A 527 21.31 -13.18 -38.38
N GLY A 528 20.80 -11.99 -38.04
CA GLY A 528 19.44 -11.78 -37.54
C GLY A 528 19.26 -12.03 -36.06
N PHE A 529 20.29 -11.82 -35.26
CA PHE A 529 20.24 -11.97 -33.80
C PHE A 529 20.24 -10.62 -33.09
N ILE A 530 19.54 -10.58 -31.96
CA ILE A 530 19.62 -9.49 -30.97
C ILE A 530 19.89 -10.10 -29.60
N GLY A 531 20.52 -9.35 -28.68
CA GLY A 531 20.70 -9.82 -27.29
C GLY A 531 21.82 -9.12 -26.54
N THR A 532 21.88 -9.39 -25.23
CA THR A 532 22.88 -8.80 -24.32
C THR A 532 24.22 -9.54 -24.36
N GLY A 533 24.22 -10.81 -24.76
CA GLY A 533 25.40 -11.64 -24.90
C GLY A 533 26.24 -11.38 -26.17
N LEU A 534 25.74 -10.59 -27.13
CA LEU A 534 26.36 -10.32 -28.43
C LEU A 534 27.39 -9.18 -28.37
N LYS A 535 28.32 -9.18 -27.41
CA LYS A 535 29.24 -8.07 -27.09
C LYS A 535 30.21 -7.69 -28.24
N LYS A 536 30.36 -8.53 -29.29
CA LYS A 536 31.20 -8.27 -30.48
C LYS A 536 30.45 -7.64 -31.65
N ASP A 537 29.12 -7.57 -31.54
CA ASP A 537 28.24 -7.06 -32.60
C ASP A 537 27.87 -5.59 -32.38
N GLU A 538 26.98 -5.04 -33.21
CA GLU A 538 26.59 -3.64 -33.16
C GLU A 538 25.84 -3.29 -31.86
N TYR A 539 26.33 -2.31 -31.12
CA TYR A 539 25.66 -1.76 -29.96
C TYR A 539 24.38 -1.00 -30.35
N VAL A 540 23.29 -1.25 -29.65
CA VAL A 540 21.98 -0.62 -29.88
C VAL A 540 21.67 0.43 -28.84
N ALA A 541 21.56 0.02 -27.57
CA ALA A 541 21.17 0.89 -26.46
C ALA A 541 21.46 0.21 -25.10
N ASP A 542 21.49 1.01 -24.04
CA ASP A 542 21.42 0.49 -22.68
C ASP A 542 19.97 0.08 -22.35
N CYS A 543 19.79 -1.08 -21.75
CA CYS A 543 18.49 -1.67 -21.45
C CYS A 543 18.43 -2.31 -20.07
N SER A 544 17.22 -2.61 -19.61
CA SER A 544 16.92 -3.46 -18.48
C SER A 544 16.46 -4.85 -18.95
N ASP A 545 16.57 -5.87 -18.11
CA ASP A 545 16.06 -7.22 -18.36
C ASP A 545 14.53 -7.30 -18.49
N ILE A 546 13.81 -6.25 -18.07
CA ILE A 546 12.34 -6.16 -18.18
C ILE A 546 11.89 -5.34 -19.40
N ASP A 547 12.81 -4.68 -20.12
CA ASP A 547 12.47 -3.89 -21.30
C ASP A 547 11.98 -4.77 -22.46
N ASP A 548 11.13 -4.21 -23.28
CA ASP A 548 10.76 -4.76 -24.59
C ASP A 548 11.62 -4.13 -25.69
N VAL A 549 11.90 -4.89 -26.72
CA VAL A 549 12.69 -4.46 -27.89
C VAL A 549 11.84 -4.57 -29.14
N ILE A 550 11.77 -3.48 -29.91
CA ILE A 550 11.14 -3.48 -31.23
C ILE A 550 12.18 -3.69 -32.32
N VAL A 551 11.89 -4.59 -33.25
CA VAL A 551 12.77 -4.95 -34.38
C VAL A 551 12.03 -4.83 -35.69
N PHE A 552 12.65 -4.18 -36.65
CA PHE A 552 12.16 -4.07 -38.01
C PHE A 552 13.11 -4.76 -39.01
N LEU A 553 12.54 -5.51 -39.93
CA LEU A 553 13.28 -6.28 -40.95
C LEU A 553 13.04 -5.70 -42.34
N ARG A 554 13.98 -5.95 -43.23
CA ARG A 554 13.94 -5.41 -44.61
C ARG A 554 12.78 -5.97 -45.45
N ASP A 555 12.32 -7.17 -45.16
CA ASP A 555 11.15 -7.77 -45.79
C ASP A 555 9.80 -7.18 -45.33
N GLY A 556 9.83 -6.25 -44.39
CA GLY A 556 8.65 -5.55 -43.90
C GLY A 556 8.03 -6.20 -42.65
N ARG A 557 8.64 -7.21 -42.05
CA ARG A 557 8.22 -7.73 -40.74
C ARG A 557 8.67 -6.82 -39.61
N MET A 558 7.87 -6.77 -38.61
CA MET A 558 8.12 -6.08 -37.33
C MET A 558 7.77 -7.03 -36.17
N VAL A 559 8.65 -7.13 -35.18
CA VAL A 559 8.45 -7.97 -33.99
C VAL A 559 8.78 -7.17 -32.74
N ILE A 560 8.03 -7.39 -31.67
CA ILE A 560 8.42 -6.91 -30.34
C ILE A 560 8.63 -8.11 -29.43
N THR A 561 9.76 -8.10 -28.71
CA THR A 561 10.16 -9.19 -27.85
C THR A 561 10.83 -8.66 -26.59
N LYS A 562 10.92 -9.47 -25.53
CA LYS A 562 11.71 -9.13 -24.35
C LYS A 562 13.20 -9.15 -24.65
N VAL A 563 13.96 -8.36 -23.88
CA VAL A 563 15.41 -8.48 -23.81
C VAL A 563 15.79 -9.90 -23.41
N ASP A 564 16.76 -10.49 -24.12
CA ASP A 564 17.28 -11.84 -23.91
C ASP A 564 18.79 -11.82 -24.13
N ASP A 565 19.51 -12.86 -23.74
CA ASP A 565 20.95 -12.96 -23.97
C ASP A 565 21.27 -13.12 -25.46
N LYS A 566 20.54 -13.94 -26.19
CA LYS A 566 20.67 -14.12 -27.65
C LYS A 566 19.37 -14.66 -28.24
N LYS A 567 18.70 -13.85 -29.05
CA LYS A 567 17.43 -14.23 -29.70
C LYS A 567 17.50 -14.03 -31.21
N PHE A 568 17.13 -15.05 -31.96
CA PHE A 568 16.97 -14.95 -33.41
C PHE A 568 15.62 -14.33 -33.77
N ILE A 569 15.63 -13.26 -34.56
CA ILE A 569 14.41 -12.55 -35.01
C ILE A 569 14.22 -12.70 -36.52
N GLY A 570 15.28 -12.79 -37.27
CA GLY A 570 15.26 -12.88 -38.75
C GLY A 570 16.40 -12.08 -39.36
N LYS A 571 16.86 -12.48 -40.53
CA LYS A 571 17.96 -11.83 -41.24
C LYS A 571 17.57 -10.44 -41.77
N ASP A 572 18.57 -9.63 -42.10
CA ASP A 572 18.42 -8.28 -42.67
C ASP A 572 17.65 -7.31 -41.73
N ILE A 573 18.06 -7.24 -40.47
CA ILE A 573 17.51 -6.28 -39.48
C ILE A 573 17.85 -4.85 -39.94
N ILE A 574 16.86 -3.97 -40.06
CA ILE A 574 17.05 -2.56 -40.44
C ILE A 574 17.09 -1.62 -39.22
N HIS A 575 16.31 -1.93 -38.16
CA HIS A 575 16.25 -1.11 -36.95
C HIS A 575 15.91 -1.94 -35.73
N VAL A 576 16.57 -1.61 -34.63
CA VAL A 576 16.29 -2.16 -33.28
C VAL A 576 16.29 -0.99 -32.29
N ALA A 577 15.31 -0.98 -31.41
CA ALA A 577 15.23 0.02 -30.33
C ALA A 577 14.53 -0.57 -29.11
N ILE A 578 14.74 0.05 -27.95
CA ILE A 578 13.92 -0.22 -26.75
C ILE A 578 12.50 0.26 -27.04
N PHE A 579 11.52 -0.55 -26.73
CA PHE A 579 10.11 -0.28 -26.99
C PHE A 579 9.37 0.15 -25.72
N ASP A 580 8.73 1.32 -25.76
CA ASP A 580 7.80 1.77 -24.75
C ASP A 580 6.38 1.71 -25.31
N LYS A 581 5.52 0.89 -24.68
CA LYS A 581 4.12 0.69 -25.06
C LYS A 581 3.30 1.99 -25.03
N ASN A 582 3.66 2.94 -24.15
CA ASN A 582 2.94 4.19 -23.96
C ASN A 582 3.50 5.35 -24.81
N ASP A 583 4.59 5.12 -25.53
CA ASP A 583 5.17 6.13 -26.43
C ASP A 583 4.31 6.31 -27.69
N LYS A 584 3.56 7.40 -27.71
CA LYS A 584 2.77 7.85 -28.87
C LYS A 584 3.54 8.85 -29.77
N ARG A 585 4.75 9.24 -29.36
CA ARG A 585 5.53 10.28 -30.07
C ARG A 585 6.54 9.74 -31.05
N THR A 586 7.03 8.52 -30.87
CA THR A 586 7.90 7.88 -31.85
C THR A 586 7.11 7.49 -33.09
N ILE A 587 7.43 8.18 -34.20
CA ILE A 587 6.82 7.97 -35.51
C ILE A 587 7.86 7.34 -36.46
N TYR A 588 7.42 6.29 -37.13
CA TYR A 588 8.20 5.59 -38.13
C TYR A 588 7.78 6.04 -39.50
N ASN A 589 8.75 6.54 -40.33
CA ASN A 589 8.56 6.93 -41.70
C ASN A 589 9.11 5.83 -42.61
N VAL A 590 8.28 5.31 -43.50
CA VAL A 590 8.61 4.14 -44.32
C VAL A 590 8.24 4.34 -45.77
N ILE A 591 9.18 4.04 -46.69
CA ILE A 591 8.87 3.82 -48.09
C ILE A 591 9.17 2.36 -48.41
N TYR A 592 8.20 1.65 -48.96
CA TYR A 592 8.34 0.25 -49.31
C TYR A 592 7.87 -0.07 -50.73
N ARG A 593 8.41 -1.13 -51.29
CA ARG A 593 7.99 -1.69 -52.58
C ARG A 593 7.14 -2.93 -52.31
N ASP A 594 6.00 -3.05 -52.97
CA ASP A 594 5.07 -4.14 -52.85
C ASP A 594 5.22 -5.16 -53.97
N GLY A 595 5.91 -6.28 -53.70
CA GLY A 595 6.23 -7.31 -54.70
C GLY A 595 7.46 -7.01 -55.61
N LYS A 596 7.80 -7.93 -56.51
CA LYS A 596 9.01 -7.82 -57.37
C LYS A 596 9.01 -6.63 -58.30
N SER A 597 7.88 -6.32 -58.93
CA SER A 597 7.71 -5.23 -59.90
C SER A 597 6.64 -4.23 -59.42
N GLY A 598 6.29 -4.29 -58.14
CA GLY A 598 5.19 -3.52 -57.59
C GLY A 598 5.46 -2.05 -57.42
N ALA A 599 4.40 -1.28 -57.25
CA ALA A 599 4.45 0.13 -56.89
C ALA A 599 5.13 0.33 -55.56
N SER A 600 5.72 1.49 -55.34
CA SER A 600 6.28 1.91 -54.06
C SER A 600 5.29 2.81 -53.35
N PHE A 601 5.18 2.61 -52.04
CA PHE A 601 4.26 3.31 -51.15
C PHE A 601 5.02 3.98 -50.01
N VAL A 602 4.47 5.07 -49.51
CA VAL A 602 4.96 5.81 -48.34
C VAL A 602 3.91 5.84 -47.26
N LYS A 603 4.33 5.69 -46.01
CA LYS A 603 3.48 5.84 -44.83
C LYS A 603 4.25 6.32 -43.59
N ARG A 604 3.52 6.96 -42.70
CA ARG A 604 3.94 7.32 -41.36
C ARG A 604 3.03 6.63 -40.37
N PHE A 605 3.60 6.08 -39.31
CA PHE A 605 2.81 5.40 -38.29
C PHE A 605 3.54 5.37 -36.94
N ASN A 606 2.79 5.20 -35.86
CA ASN A 606 3.29 4.85 -34.56
C ASN A 606 2.96 3.38 -34.23
N VAL A 607 3.56 2.86 -33.16
CA VAL A 607 3.34 1.51 -32.66
C VAL A 607 2.98 1.57 -31.18
N SER A 608 1.70 1.36 -30.84
CA SER A 608 1.20 1.50 -29.47
C SER A 608 0.53 0.24 -28.91
N SER A 609 -0.11 -0.58 -29.74
CA SER A 609 -0.86 -1.77 -29.31
C SER A 609 -0.39 -3.01 -30.04
N ILE A 610 0.28 -3.94 -29.31
CA ILE A 610 0.87 -5.15 -29.88
C ILE A 610 0.98 -6.26 -28.87
N THR A 611 1.06 -7.50 -29.41
CA THR A 611 1.36 -8.71 -28.63
C THR A 611 2.85 -9.05 -28.80
N ARG A 612 3.53 -9.41 -27.72
CA ARG A 612 4.93 -9.88 -27.75
C ARG A 612 5.07 -11.13 -28.59
N ASP A 613 6.22 -11.26 -29.25
CA ASP A 613 6.64 -12.40 -30.07
C ASP A 613 5.70 -12.72 -31.26
N LYS A 614 4.77 -11.79 -31.58
CA LYS A 614 3.95 -11.86 -32.78
C LYS A 614 4.58 -11.08 -33.91
N GLU A 615 4.64 -11.66 -35.11
CA GLU A 615 5.07 -10.98 -36.33
C GLU A 615 3.95 -10.11 -36.91
N TYR A 616 4.31 -8.89 -37.25
CA TYR A 616 3.43 -7.91 -37.91
C TYR A 616 4.05 -7.47 -39.23
N HIS A 617 3.23 -7.32 -40.28
CA HIS A 617 3.66 -6.93 -41.59
C HIS A 617 3.38 -5.45 -41.87
N LEU A 618 4.40 -4.73 -42.33
CA LEU A 618 4.31 -3.31 -42.74
C LEU A 618 3.99 -3.15 -44.24
N THR A 619 4.08 -4.23 -45.01
CA THR A 619 3.78 -4.28 -46.47
C THR A 619 2.42 -4.93 -46.68
N GLN A 620 2.01 -5.13 -47.96
CA GLN A 620 0.78 -5.88 -48.27
C GLN A 620 1.06 -7.38 -48.47
N GLU A 621 2.14 -7.88 -47.88
CA GLU A 621 2.54 -9.31 -47.85
C GLU A 621 2.77 -9.99 -49.23
N LYS A 622 2.90 -9.21 -50.29
CA LYS A 622 3.24 -9.81 -51.59
C LYS A 622 4.66 -10.37 -51.59
N PRO A 623 4.89 -11.51 -52.21
CA PRO A 623 6.23 -12.10 -52.29
C PRO A 623 7.27 -11.09 -52.83
N SER A 624 8.43 -10.99 -52.14
CA SER A 624 9.52 -10.08 -52.45
C SER A 624 9.20 -8.58 -52.20
N SER A 625 8.22 -8.25 -51.35
CA SER A 625 8.06 -6.92 -50.79
C SER A 625 9.30 -6.52 -50.02
N GLN A 626 9.67 -5.25 -50.02
CA GLN A 626 10.90 -4.80 -49.40
C GLN A 626 10.81 -3.32 -48.97
N ILE A 627 11.30 -3.04 -47.74
CA ILE A 627 11.48 -1.68 -47.28
C ILE A 627 12.67 -1.04 -47.99
N LEU A 628 12.44 0.10 -48.65
CA LEU A 628 13.42 0.87 -49.39
C LEU A 628 14.02 2.01 -48.58
N TYR A 629 13.21 2.59 -47.68
CA TYR A 629 13.61 3.66 -46.76
C TYR A 629 12.90 3.46 -45.42
N PHE A 630 13.63 3.72 -44.36
CA PHE A 630 13.12 3.64 -43.01
C PHE A 630 13.80 4.66 -42.10
N SER A 631 13.02 5.41 -41.30
CA SER A 631 13.54 6.24 -40.22
C SER A 631 12.66 6.11 -38.99
N SER A 632 13.30 6.21 -37.81
CA SER A 632 12.65 6.26 -36.50
C SER A 632 12.80 7.67 -35.96
N ASN A 633 11.68 8.31 -35.65
CA ASN A 633 11.58 9.71 -35.28
C ASN A 633 10.96 9.87 -33.91
N PRO A 634 11.76 9.98 -32.80
CA PRO A 634 11.30 9.94 -31.43
C PRO A 634 10.32 11.04 -31.00
N ASN A 635 10.28 12.14 -31.74
CA ASN A 635 9.37 13.26 -31.52
C ASN A 635 8.51 13.56 -32.76
N GLY A 636 8.30 12.61 -33.66
CA GLY A 636 7.47 12.75 -34.85
C GLY A 636 8.04 13.70 -35.89
N GLU A 637 9.36 13.76 -36.00
CA GLU A 637 10.04 14.57 -37.03
C GLU A 637 9.66 14.08 -38.42
N ALA A 638 9.54 15.01 -39.33
CA ALA A 638 9.19 14.77 -40.74
C ALA A 638 10.31 15.24 -41.67
N GLU A 639 11.14 14.30 -42.07
CA GLU A 639 12.27 14.59 -42.96
C GLU A 639 11.86 14.76 -44.40
N VAL A 640 12.72 15.45 -45.18
CA VAL A 640 12.65 15.56 -46.64
C VAL A 640 13.63 14.58 -47.24
N VAL A 641 13.16 13.74 -48.17
CA VAL A 641 13.99 12.76 -48.88
C VAL A 641 14.01 13.02 -50.38
N THR A 642 15.15 12.80 -51.00
CA THR A 642 15.29 12.84 -52.47
C THR A 642 15.12 11.43 -53.02
N ILE A 643 14.16 11.25 -53.93
CA ILE A 643 13.86 9.97 -54.58
C ILE A 643 14.42 9.98 -56.00
N LEU A 644 15.20 8.96 -56.35
CA LEU A 644 15.74 8.74 -57.67
C LEU A 644 15.20 7.44 -58.28
N LEU A 645 14.54 7.51 -59.43
CA LEU A 645 14.05 6.31 -60.15
C LEU A 645 15.13 5.67 -61.02
N ARG A 646 14.94 4.40 -61.32
CA ARG A 646 15.68 3.75 -62.43
C ARG A 646 15.11 4.26 -63.76
N GLN A 647 15.99 4.53 -64.75
CA GLN A 647 15.54 4.87 -66.06
C GLN A 647 14.85 3.70 -66.74
N VAL A 648 13.56 3.82 -66.97
CA VAL A 648 12.73 2.81 -67.63
C VAL A 648 11.81 3.49 -68.62
N GLY A 649 11.97 3.20 -69.91
CA GLY A 649 11.11 3.73 -70.95
C GLY A 649 11.04 5.27 -71.04
N SER A 650 9.86 5.83 -71.12
CA SER A 650 9.58 7.25 -71.34
C SER A 650 9.41 8.09 -70.06
N VAL A 651 9.94 7.68 -68.88
CA VAL A 651 9.83 8.42 -67.68
C VAL A 651 10.53 9.75 -67.73
N LYS A 652 9.77 10.86 -67.69
CA LYS A 652 10.29 12.23 -67.85
C LYS A 652 10.92 12.79 -66.60
N LYS A 653 10.39 12.49 -65.41
CA LYS A 653 10.86 12.99 -64.09
C LYS A 653 11.52 11.88 -63.31
N LEU A 654 12.86 11.84 -63.28
CA LEU A 654 13.65 10.80 -62.67
C LEU A 654 14.02 11.08 -61.18
N LYS A 655 13.97 12.39 -60.81
CA LYS A 655 14.35 12.83 -59.43
C LYS A 655 13.38 13.85 -58.91
N TRP A 656 13.00 13.73 -57.64
CA TRP A 656 12.21 14.74 -56.90
C TRP A 656 12.43 14.60 -55.40
N ASP A 657 12.11 15.68 -54.68
CA ASP A 657 12.10 15.67 -53.22
C ASP A 657 10.69 15.36 -52.74
N MET A 658 10.60 14.62 -51.65
CA MET A 658 9.35 14.28 -50.96
C MET A 658 9.46 14.64 -49.49
N ASP A 659 8.51 15.42 -49.02
CA ASP A 659 8.40 15.85 -47.63
C ASP A 659 7.45 14.91 -46.87
N PHE A 660 7.92 14.31 -45.76
CA PHE A 660 7.09 13.46 -44.92
C PHE A 660 6.05 14.24 -44.13
N SER A 661 6.19 15.58 -43.99
CA SER A 661 5.18 16.38 -43.28
C SER A 661 3.82 16.40 -44.00
N GLU A 662 3.80 16.18 -45.28
CA GLU A 662 2.60 16.07 -46.11
C GLU A 662 1.90 14.70 -45.98
N ILE A 663 2.52 13.72 -45.29
CA ILE A 663 1.98 12.39 -45.11
C ILE A 663 1.32 12.27 -43.73
N LEU A 664 0.04 11.99 -43.71
CA LEU A 664 -0.71 11.79 -42.47
C LEU A 664 -0.21 10.55 -41.72
N ILE A 665 -0.14 10.67 -40.39
CA ILE A 665 0.16 9.55 -39.49
C ILE A 665 -1.09 8.65 -39.40
N LYS A 666 -0.97 7.39 -39.82
CA LYS A 666 -2.05 6.39 -39.85
C LYS A 666 -1.62 5.11 -39.14
N GLY A 667 -2.53 4.17 -38.95
CA GLY A 667 -2.20 2.87 -38.37
C GLY A 667 -1.14 2.10 -39.19
N ARG A 668 -0.32 1.28 -38.52
CA ARG A 668 0.78 0.50 -39.12
C ARG A 668 0.35 -0.43 -40.25
N SER A 669 -0.89 -0.94 -40.21
CA SER A 669 -1.48 -1.84 -41.24
C SER A 669 -1.91 -1.09 -42.49
N SER A 670 -1.95 0.23 -42.48
CA SER A 670 -2.34 1.02 -43.67
C SER A 670 -1.41 0.77 -44.85
N LYS A 671 -1.96 0.76 -46.08
CA LYS A 671 -1.16 0.64 -47.33
C LYS A 671 -0.27 1.86 -47.56
N GLY A 672 -0.70 3.02 -47.12
CA GLY A 672 -0.01 4.30 -47.41
C GLY A 672 -0.31 4.90 -48.78
N ASN A 673 0.33 6.02 -49.08
CA ASN A 673 0.18 6.75 -50.33
C ASN A 673 1.14 6.22 -51.41
N THR A 674 0.72 6.20 -52.69
CA THR A 674 1.59 5.77 -53.80
C THR A 674 2.68 6.78 -54.07
N VAL A 675 3.93 6.36 -53.99
CA VAL A 675 5.12 7.19 -54.34
C VAL A 675 5.41 7.10 -55.82
N SER A 676 5.49 5.88 -56.36
CA SER A 676 5.81 5.64 -57.78
C SER A 676 5.32 4.27 -58.25
N LYS A 677 4.89 4.17 -59.48
CA LYS A 677 4.61 2.89 -60.17
C LYS A 677 5.88 2.32 -60.82
N TYR A 678 6.97 3.08 -60.84
CA TYR A 678 8.26 2.71 -61.45
C TYR A 678 9.30 2.36 -60.37
N PRO A 679 10.28 1.51 -60.64
CA PRO A 679 11.25 1.07 -59.66
C PRO A 679 12.16 2.23 -59.23
N ILE A 680 12.27 2.39 -57.90
CA ILE A 680 13.17 3.35 -57.27
C ILE A 680 14.60 2.79 -57.32
N LYS A 681 15.56 3.65 -57.68
CA LYS A 681 17.00 3.34 -57.69
C LYS A 681 17.63 3.61 -56.34
N LYS A 682 17.33 4.79 -55.75
CA LYS A 682 17.89 5.25 -54.48
C LYS A 682 16.96 6.25 -53.80
N ILE A 683 17.01 6.30 -52.47
CA ILE A 683 16.37 7.31 -51.65
C ILE A 683 17.45 7.87 -50.72
N ASP A 684 17.66 9.18 -50.74
CA ASP A 684 18.65 9.88 -49.93
C ASP A 684 17.95 10.87 -49.00
N LEU A 685 18.35 10.92 -47.71
CA LEU A 685 17.94 11.95 -46.79
C LEU A 685 18.48 13.31 -47.27
N LYS A 686 17.61 14.30 -47.44
CA LYS A 686 17.98 15.67 -47.84
C LYS A 686 18.04 16.60 -46.64
N GLU A 687 17.02 16.58 -45.82
CA GLU A 687 16.91 17.41 -44.62
C GLU A 687 16.26 16.65 -43.49
N LYS A 688 16.77 16.85 -42.24
CA LYS A 688 16.06 16.44 -41.04
C LYS A 688 14.90 17.41 -40.82
N GLY A 689 13.70 16.92 -40.81
CA GLY A 689 12.52 17.74 -40.57
C GLY A 689 12.31 18.12 -39.11
N ILE A 690 11.25 18.86 -38.87
CA ILE A 690 10.78 19.25 -37.56
C ILE A 690 9.60 18.36 -37.12
N SER A 691 9.31 18.35 -35.83
CA SER A 691 8.16 17.60 -35.29
C SER A 691 6.83 18.14 -35.83
N THR A 692 5.96 17.22 -36.22
CA THR A 692 4.56 17.50 -36.63
C THR A 692 3.56 17.26 -35.53
N LEU A 693 4.02 16.97 -34.29
CA LEU A 693 3.18 16.64 -33.13
C LEU A 693 2.89 17.87 -32.26
N ARG A 694 1.88 17.73 -31.38
CA ARG A 694 1.52 18.77 -30.40
C ARG A 694 2.68 19.08 -29.43
N PRO A 695 2.74 20.29 -28.83
CA PRO A 695 3.74 20.68 -27.84
C PRO A 695 3.81 19.66 -26.68
N ARG A 696 4.97 19.59 -26.01
CA ARG A 696 5.17 18.72 -24.82
C ARG A 696 5.62 19.54 -23.62
N LYS A 697 5.18 19.13 -22.43
CA LYS A 697 5.69 19.68 -21.16
C LYS A 697 7.06 19.11 -20.87
N ILE A 698 7.97 19.95 -20.40
CA ILE A 698 9.34 19.59 -20.02
C ILE A 698 9.59 20.08 -18.61
N TRP A 699 10.15 19.22 -17.78
CA TRP A 699 10.59 19.49 -16.41
C TRP A 699 12.11 19.36 -16.33
N PHE A 700 12.69 20.05 -15.34
CA PHE A 700 14.10 19.94 -14.99
C PHE A 700 14.26 19.32 -13.62
N ASP A 701 15.01 18.22 -13.54
CA ASP A 701 15.36 17.55 -12.29
C ASP A 701 16.76 18.03 -11.87
N ASP A 702 16.83 18.89 -10.84
CA ASP A 702 18.05 19.50 -10.32
C ASP A 702 18.99 18.49 -9.63
N THR A 703 18.47 17.34 -9.19
CA THR A 703 19.26 16.29 -8.55
C THR A 703 20.12 15.52 -9.52
N VAL A 704 19.61 15.27 -10.72
CA VAL A 704 20.33 14.57 -11.80
C VAL A 704 20.82 15.48 -12.90
N GLN A 705 20.53 16.79 -12.81
CA GLN A 705 20.91 17.83 -13.79
C GLN A 705 20.47 17.48 -15.22
N ARG A 706 19.18 17.04 -15.36
CA ARG A 706 18.62 16.62 -16.66
C ARG A 706 17.17 17.02 -16.85
N LEU A 707 16.77 17.12 -18.12
CA LEU A 707 15.37 17.30 -18.50
C LEU A 707 14.62 15.98 -18.45
N ASN A 708 13.31 16.05 -18.15
CA ASN A 708 12.40 14.93 -18.22
C ASN A 708 11.00 15.36 -18.70
N THR A 709 10.17 14.37 -19.02
CA THR A 709 8.75 14.54 -19.39
C THR A 709 7.82 13.84 -18.38
N ASP A 710 8.37 13.36 -17.25
CA ASP A 710 7.71 12.52 -16.28
C ASP A 710 7.11 13.32 -15.12
N GLY A 711 7.19 14.66 -15.15
CA GLY A 711 6.65 15.55 -14.12
C GLY A 711 7.55 15.69 -12.90
N ARG A 712 8.87 15.42 -13.01
CA ARG A 712 9.82 15.46 -11.87
C ARG A 712 10.63 16.76 -11.89
N GLY A 713 10.72 17.41 -10.72
CA GLY A 713 11.41 18.67 -10.56
C GLY A 713 10.59 19.87 -11.02
N GLU A 714 11.25 20.92 -11.48
CA GLU A 714 10.65 22.19 -11.88
C GLU A 714 10.06 22.11 -13.29
N LEU A 715 8.82 22.62 -13.50
CA LEU A 715 8.18 22.71 -14.80
C LEU A 715 8.72 23.92 -15.58
N LEU A 716 9.47 23.68 -16.65
CA LEU A 716 9.99 24.73 -17.54
C LEU A 716 8.96 25.24 -18.55
N GLY A 717 7.84 24.52 -18.73
CA GLY A 717 6.73 24.93 -19.62
C GLY A 717 6.40 23.94 -20.73
N GLU A 718 5.52 24.36 -21.65
CA GLU A 718 5.20 23.62 -22.87
C GLU A 718 6.07 24.07 -24.05
N PHE A 719 6.72 23.08 -24.69
CA PHE A 719 7.66 23.32 -25.78
C PHE A 719 7.10 22.86 -27.12
N LYS A 720 7.02 23.80 -28.08
CA LYS A 720 6.80 23.55 -29.50
C LYS A 720 8.12 23.01 -30.12
N PRO A 721 8.10 22.47 -31.35
CA PRO A 721 9.31 21.87 -31.97
C PRO A 721 10.51 22.80 -32.10
N ASN A 722 10.28 24.09 -32.29
CA ASN A 722 11.31 25.11 -32.48
C ASN A 722 11.67 25.89 -31.22
N ASP A 723 10.98 25.61 -30.10
CA ASP A 723 11.25 26.30 -28.84
C ASP A 723 12.63 25.87 -28.30
N ARG A 724 13.32 26.83 -27.70
CA ARG A 724 14.65 26.63 -27.13
C ARG A 724 14.65 26.87 -25.64
N LEU A 725 15.66 26.36 -24.97
CA LEU A 725 16.02 26.67 -23.60
C LEU A 725 17.11 27.72 -23.57
N LEU A 726 16.97 28.73 -22.73
CA LEU A 726 18.01 29.67 -22.34
C LEU A 726 18.74 29.11 -21.11
N ILE A 727 20.06 29.12 -21.18
CA ILE A 727 20.97 28.71 -20.11
C ILE A 727 21.90 29.86 -19.82
N ILE A 728 22.02 30.23 -18.54
CA ILE A 728 23.00 31.20 -18.05
C ILE A 728 23.76 30.61 -16.86
N ASN A 729 25.09 30.69 -16.93
CA ASN A 729 25.96 30.20 -15.88
C ASN A 729 26.50 31.37 -15.01
N GLN A 730 26.93 31.04 -13.76
CA GLN A 730 27.54 32.00 -12.85
C GLN A 730 28.79 32.72 -13.44
N SER A 731 29.44 32.09 -14.38
CA SER A 731 30.57 32.64 -15.12
C SER A 731 30.20 33.74 -16.14
N GLY A 732 28.89 34.11 -16.26
CA GLY A 732 28.39 35.09 -17.23
C GLY A 732 28.38 34.60 -18.69
N LYS A 733 28.36 33.27 -18.86
CA LYS A 733 28.16 32.64 -20.17
C LYS A 733 26.68 32.36 -20.38
N LEU A 734 26.20 32.58 -21.58
CA LEU A 734 24.86 32.22 -21.99
C LEU A 734 24.86 31.41 -23.28
N LYS A 735 23.91 30.52 -23.41
CA LYS A 735 23.64 29.77 -24.68
C LYS A 735 22.16 29.42 -24.78
N THR A 736 21.68 29.23 -26.01
CA THR A 736 20.37 28.65 -26.25
C THR A 736 20.51 27.28 -26.90
N ILE A 737 19.74 26.30 -26.46
CA ILE A 737 19.77 24.93 -26.98
C ILE A 737 18.35 24.41 -27.26
N ILE A 738 18.26 23.44 -28.18
CA ILE A 738 17.05 22.65 -28.36
C ILE A 738 16.93 21.72 -27.14
N PRO A 739 15.76 21.58 -26.49
CA PRO A 739 15.60 20.75 -25.33
C PRO A 739 15.69 19.24 -25.66
N GLU A 740 16.84 18.65 -25.40
CA GLU A 740 17.09 17.22 -25.54
C GLU A 740 17.13 16.56 -24.16
N LEU A 741 16.34 15.49 -23.93
CA LEU A 741 16.25 14.81 -22.63
C LEU A 741 17.57 14.15 -22.18
N THR A 742 18.50 13.95 -23.11
CA THR A 742 19.83 13.36 -22.85
C THR A 742 20.87 14.38 -22.39
N THR A 743 20.60 15.68 -22.56
CA THR A 743 21.55 16.76 -22.19
C THR A 743 21.75 16.77 -20.68
N HIS A 744 23.02 16.81 -20.27
CA HIS A 744 23.42 17.05 -18.87
C HIS A 744 23.76 18.52 -18.71
N PHE A 745 23.30 19.14 -17.64
CA PHE A 745 23.54 20.56 -17.34
C PHE A 745 24.60 20.71 -16.26
N ASP A 746 25.34 21.81 -16.30
CA ASP A 746 26.41 22.11 -15.35
C ASP A 746 25.83 22.61 -14.02
N GLU A 747 26.50 22.30 -12.91
CA GLU A 747 26.06 22.72 -11.56
C GLU A 747 26.17 24.22 -11.31
N ASP A 748 26.98 24.95 -12.13
CA ASP A 748 27.15 26.40 -12.05
C ASP A 748 26.06 27.19 -12.82
N MET A 749 25.06 26.50 -13.33
CA MET A 749 23.92 27.09 -14.02
C MET A 749 23.00 27.82 -13.02
N ILE A 750 22.67 29.08 -13.32
CA ILE A 750 21.84 29.93 -12.48
C ILE A 750 20.47 30.26 -13.11
N VAL A 751 20.36 30.17 -14.47
CA VAL A 751 19.08 30.33 -15.17
C VAL A 751 18.91 29.19 -16.16
N LEU A 752 17.76 28.53 -16.08
CA LEU A 752 17.26 27.56 -17.05
C LEU A 752 15.77 27.80 -17.29
N GLU A 753 15.43 28.37 -18.42
CA GLU A 753 14.03 28.63 -18.75
C GLU A 753 13.75 28.49 -20.25
N LYS A 754 12.47 28.44 -20.61
CA LYS A 754 12.04 28.52 -22.00
C LYS A 754 12.41 29.88 -22.58
N TRP A 755 13.27 29.89 -23.61
CA TRP A 755 13.71 31.11 -24.23
C TRP A 755 12.59 31.84 -25.00
N LYS A 756 12.45 33.14 -24.71
CA LYS A 756 11.57 34.06 -25.46
C LYS A 756 12.43 35.13 -26.15
N PRO A 757 12.51 35.13 -27.49
CA PRO A 757 13.42 36.03 -28.24
C PRO A 757 13.23 37.51 -27.94
N SER A 758 12.00 37.92 -27.63
CA SER A 758 11.65 39.34 -27.34
C SER A 758 11.92 39.76 -25.88
N LYS A 759 12.21 38.82 -24.98
CA LYS A 759 12.41 39.08 -23.55
C LYS A 759 13.85 39.46 -23.27
N PRO A 760 14.14 40.70 -22.79
CA PRO A 760 15.51 41.12 -22.52
C PRO A 760 16.07 40.51 -21.25
N ILE A 761 17.35 40.24 -21.23
CA ILE A 761 18.13 39.80 -20.07
C ILE A 761 18.74 41.04 -19.44
N SER A 762 18.53 41.21 -18.12
CA SER A 762 19.11 42.29 -17.31
C SER A 762 20.14 41.70 -16.34
N ALA A 763 21.30 42.26 -16.24
CA ALA A 763 22.38 41.78 -15.38
C ALA A 763 23.13 42.90 -14.71
N ILE A 764 23.56 42.67 -13.49
CA ILE A 764 24.55 43.51 -12.77
C ILE A 764 25.78 42.65 -12.55
N TYR A 765 26.95 43.17 -12.97
CA TYR A 765 28.23 42.49 -12.80
C TYR A 765 29.32 43.42 -12.32
N PHE A 766 30.29 42.86 -11.62
CA PHE A 766 31.52 43.54 -11.26
C PHE A 766 32.53 43.37 -12.39
N ASP A 767 33.03 44.45 -12.93
CA ASP A 767 34.10 44.44 -13.93
C ASP A 767 35.45 44.48 -13.22
N GLY A 768 36.19 43.39 -13.29
CA GLY A 768 37.48 43.22 -12.59
C GLY A 768 38.61 44.07 -13.12
N GLU A 769 38.55 44.53 -14.39
CA GLU A 769 39.54 45.43 -15.01
C GLU A 769 39.34 46.88 -14.55
N LYS A 770 38.06 47.30 -14.50
CA LYS A 770 37.69 48.69 -14.13
C LYS A 770 37.36 48.85 -12.65
N GLU A 771 37.31 47.76 -11.91
CA GLU A 771 36.94 47.69 -10.49
C GLU A 771 35.62 48.41 -10.15
N ARG A 772 34.59 48.25 -11.01
CA ARG A 772 33.27 48.89 -10.89
C ARG A 772 32.14 47.97 -11.23
N TYR A 773 30.92 48.29 -10.73
CA TYR A 773 29.71 47.61 -11.05
C TYR A 773 29.02 48.22 -12.27
N TYR A 774 28.58 47.38 -13.21
CA TYR A 774 27.89 47.79 -14.42
C TYR A 774 26.53 47.05 -14.52
N VAL A 775 25.55 47.80 -15.04
CA VAL A 775 24.23 47.28 -15.41
C VAL A 775 24.20 47.09 -16.89
N LYS A 776 23.73 45.93 -17.30
CA LYS A 776 23.52 45.55 -18.72
C LYS A 776 22.09 45.13 -18.94
N ARG A 777 21.54 45.45 -20.13
CA ARG A 777 20.26 44.92 -20.58
C ARG A 777 20.40 44.67 -22.11
N PHE A 778 20.11 43.41 -22.52
CA PHE A 778 20.38 42.98 -23.89
C PHE A 778 19.44 41.86 -24.32
N LEU A 779 19.32 41.63 -25.64
CA LEU A 779 18.66 40.46 -26.20
C LEU A 779 19.72 39.45 -26.69
N VAL A 780 19.34 38.15 -26.73
CA VAL A 780 20.22 37.10 -27.30
C VAL A 780 20.23 37.27 -28.84
N GLU A 781 21.42 37.56 -29.42
CA GLU A 781 21.59 37.83 -30.86
C GLU A 781 21.87 36.56 -31.67
N ASN A 782 22.50 35.55 -31.06
CA ASN A 782 22.94 34.31 -31.73
C ASN A 782 22.35 33.05 -31.08
N GLU A 783 21.45 32.40 -31.81
CA GLU A 783 20.68 31.26 -31.31
C GLU A 783 21.46 29.95 -31.07
N ASN A 784 22.66 29.77 -31.55
CA ASN A 784 23.41 28.51 -31.47
C ASN A 784 24.83 28.69 -30.96
N LYS A 785 25.14 29.82 -30.37
CA LYS A 785 26.50 30.15 -29.94
C LYS A 785 26.54 30.43 -28.44
N GLU A 786 27.54 29.91 -27.78
CA GLU A 786 27.85 30.32 -26.42
C GLU A 786 28.49 31.71 -26.45
N GLU A 787 27.96 32.68 -25.72
CA GLU A 787 28.44 34.05 -25.64
C GLU A 787 28.69 34.42 -24.17
N ILE A 788 29.78 35.18 -23.94
CA ILE A 788 30.11 35.76 -22.64
C ILE A 788 29.63 37.21 -22.65
N PHE A 789 28.79 37.58 -21.67
CA PHE A 789 28.23 38.93 -21.61
C PHE A 789 28.82 39.81 -20.48
N ILE A 790 29.71 39.31 -19.67
CA ILE A 790 30.52 40.07 -18.68
C ILE A 790 31.94 40.24 -19.22
N SER A 791 32.79 41.03 -18.57
CA SER A 791 34.20 41.17 -18.99
C SER A 791 34.99 39.88 -18.65
N GLU A 792 35.94 39.52 -19.56
CA GLU A 792 36.70 38.26 -19.46
C GLU A 792 37.88 38.34 -18.45
N HIS A 793 37.92 39.34 -17.55
CA HIS A 793 38.94 39.50 -16.56
C HIS A 793 38.73 38.55 -15.38
N GLU A 794 39.77 37.95 -14.81
CA GLU A 794 39.69 36.91 -13.73
C GLU A 794 38.92 37.35 -12.52
N LYS A 795 38.89 38.66 -12.20
CA LYS A 795 38.17 39.23 -11.04
C LYS A 795 36.75 39.65 -11.37
N SER A 796 36.30 39.49 -12.61
CA SER A 796 34.95 39.84 -13.02
C SER A 796 33.97 38.82 -12.48
N GLN A 797 32.84 39.31 -11.95
CA GLN A 797 31.85 38.47 -11.28
C GLN A 797 30.45 38.93 -11.65
N LEU A 798 29.58 37.97 -12.03
CA LEU A 798 28.18 38.22 -12.17
C LEU A 798 27.51 38.24 -10.76
N GLU A 799 26.91 39.38 -10.44
CA GLU A 799 26.24 39.58 -9.12
C GLU A 799 24.77 39.12 -9.19
N ILE A 800 24.02 39.63 -10.13
CA ILE A 800 22.64 39.21 -10.39
C ILE A 800 22.34 39.16 -11.86
N VAL A 801 21.42 38.28 -12.25
CA VAL A 801 20.80 38.23 -13.59
C VAL A 801 19.31 37.99 -13.43
N SER A 802 18.50 38.66 -14.21
CA SER A 802 17.07 38.43 -14.31
C SER A 802 16.63 38.44 -15.76
N THR A 803 15.72 37.58 -16.07
CA THR A 803 15.01 37.51 -17.33
C THR A 803 13.59 38.10 -17.23
N ASP A 804 13.24 38.76 -16.13
CA ASP A 804 11.95 39.41 -15.94
C ASP A 804 11.85 40.68 -16.82
N TRP A 805 10.63 41.07 -17.18
CA TRP A 805 10.37 42.25 -17.97
C TRP A 805 10.79 43.54 -17.24
N LEU A 806 10.43 43.66 -15.97
CA LEU A 806 10.67 44.81 -15.11
C LEU A 806 11.41 44.43 -13.84
N PRO A 807 12.70 43.98 -13.94
CA PRO A 807 13.46 43.50 -12.79
C PRO A 807 13.88 44.61 -11.88
N MET A 808 13.80 44.41 -10.57
CA MET A 808 14.18 45.28 -9.52
C MET A 808 15.41 44.78 -8.75
N ALA A 809 16.36 45.68 -8.47
CA ALA A 809 17.54 45.35 -7.68
C ALA A 809 17.67 46.28 -6.48
N GLU A 810 18.14 45.73 -5.38
CA GLU A 810 18.49 46.49 -4.17
C GLU A 810 20.02 46.57 -4.06
N VAL A 811 20.53 47.79 -3.88
CA VAL A 811 21.97 48.02 -3.74
C VAL A 811 22.24 48.47 -2.31
N VAL A 812 22.98 47.69 -1.56
CA VAL A 812 23.43 47.97 -0.18
C VAL A 812 24.86 48.50 -0.21
N PHE A 813 25.08 49.67 0.32
CA PHE A 813 26.40 50.29 0.32
C PHE A 813 27.27 49.85 1.48
N ALA A 814 28.58 49.78 1.29
CA ALA A 814 29.57 49.56 2.34
C ALA A 814 29.70 50.81 3.24
N LYS A 815 29.96 50.59 4.52
CA LYS A 815 30.27 51.71 5.46
C LYS A 815 31.57 52.40 5.07
N VAL A 816 31.53 53.73 4.88
CA VAL A 816 32.72 54.55 4.61
C VAL A 816 32.85 55.57 5.72
N LYS A 817 34.00 55.59 6.44
CA LYS A 817 34.30 56.51 7.55
C LYS A 817 33.25 56.55 8.68
N GLY A 818 32.52 55.47 8.90
CA GLY A 818 31.54 55.37 9.99
C GLY A 818 30.08 55.70 9.58
N GLU A 819 29.86 56.30 8.40
CA GLU A 819 28.55 56.61 7.89
C GLU A 819 28.12 55.50 6.93
N GLN A 820 26.89 55.04 7.04
CA GLN A 820 26.26 54.08 6.15
C GLN A 820 25.28 54.85 5.26
N LYS A 821 25.51 54.77 3.93
CA LYS A 821 24.60 55.34 2.92
C LYS A 821 23.30 54.52 2.90
N GLU A 822 22.15 55.17 2.66
CA GLU A 822 20.88 54.49 2.53
C GLU A 822 20.88 53.49 1.34
N THR A 823 20.21 52.37 1.49
CA THR A 823 20.01 51.35 0.45
C THR A 823 19.12 51.91 -0.65
N ILE A 824 19.46 51.69 -1.91
CA ILE A 824 18.68 52.19 -3.05
C ILE A 824 18.05 50.99 -3.76
N GLN A 825 16.82 51.16 -4.19
CA GLN A 825 16.15 50.24 -5.12
C GLN A 825 16.22 50.79 -6.54
N VAL A 826 16.57 49.96 -7.50
CA VAL A 826 16.80 50.32 -8.89
C VAL A 826 15.93 49.45 -9.79
N ASN A 827 15.07 50.11 -10.59
CA ASN A 827 14.44 49.44 -11.71
C ASN A 827 15.45 49.37 -12.87
N LEU A 828 15.82 48.16 -13.27
CA LEU A 828 16.85 47.95 -14.29
C LEU A 828 16.37 48.35 -15.71
N GLU A 829 15.04 48.37 -15.92
CA GLU A 829 14.47 48.83 -17.20
C GLU A 829 14.62 50.32 -17.38
N ASP A 830 14.30 51.11 -16.35
CA ASP A 830 14.46 52.57 -16.36
C ASP A 830 15.95 52.99 -16.38
N PHE A 831 16.82 52.16 -15.75
CA PHE A 831 18.23 52.46 -15.59
C PHE A 831 19.04 52.36 -16.91
N ILE A 832 18.67 51.40 -17.77
CA ILE A 832 19.36 51.19 -19.02
C ILE A 832 18.45 50.61 -20.11
N ALA A 833 18.45 51.28 -21.31
CA ALA A 833 17.81 50.74 -22.49
C ALA A 833 18.51 49.46 -22.97
N VAL A 834 17.79 48.59 -23.71
CA VAL A 834 18.34 47.38 -24.33
C VAL A 834 19.47 47.78 -25.29
N LYS A 835 20.63 47.16 -25.14
CA LYS A 835 21.83 47.37 -26.00
C LYS A 835 22.34 46.01 -26.47
N GLY A 836 23.31 46.00 -27.40
CA GLY A 836 23.94 44.75 -27.83
C GLY A 836 24.67 44.02 -26.71
N ILE A 837 24.73 42.69 -26.82
CA ILE A 837 25.33 41.78 -25.78
C ILE A 837 26.79 42.14 -25.44
N LYS A 838 27.56 42.72 -26.37
CA LYS A 838 28.96 43.09 -26.20
C LYS A 838 29.15 44.51 -25.57
N ALA A 839 28.07 45.26 -25.37
CA ALA A 839 28.16 46.58 -24.76
C ALA A 839 28.59 46.48 -23.27
N LEU A 840 29.41 47.42 -22.78
CA LEU A 840 29.85 47.39 -21.37
C LEU A 840 28.71 47.61 -20.39
N GLY A 841 27.66 48.31 -20.78
CA GLY A 841 26.57 48.71 -19.88
C GLY A 841 26.75 50.09 -19.27
N ASN A 842 25.82 50.48 -18.41
CA ASN A 842 25.92 51.71 -17.61
C ASN A 842 26.53 51.42 -16.25
N GLN A 843 27.41 52.33 -15.76
CA GLN A 843 27.93 52.18 -14.41
C GLN A 843 26.81 52.31 -13.37
N LEU A 844 26.70 51.39 -12.43
CA LEU A 844 25.65 51.33 -11.42
C LEU A 844 25.77 52.43 -10.38
N THR A 845 26.97 52.59 -9.86
CA THR A 845 27.29 53.59 -8.82
C THR A 845 28.80 53.88 -8.78
N THR A 846 29.19 55.01 -8.19
CA THR A 846 30.60 55.37 -7.87
C THR A 846 30.95 54.97 -6.43
N ASP A 847 29.95 54.65 -5.61
CA ASP A 847 30.10 54.29 -4.20
C ASP A 847 30.50 52.83 -4.05
N LYS A 848 31.15 52.53 -2.89
CA LYS A 848 31.47 51.13 -2.54
C LYS A 848 30.24 50.33 -2.20
N VAL A 849 29.93 49.31 -2.97
CA VAL A 849 28.83 48.40 -2.77
C VAL A 849 29.26 47.32 -1.79
N LYS A 850 28.39 46.94 -0.88
CA LYS A 850 28.53 45.81 0.02
C LYS A 850 27.86 44.53 -0.52
N GLN A 851 26.64 44.69 -1.08
CA GLN A 851 25.82 43.58 -1.57
C GLN A 851 24.79 44.11 -2.56
N ILE A 852 24.45 43.32 -3.52
CA ILE A 852 23.35 43.54 -4.49
C ILE A 852 22.38 42.38 -4.38
N ASN A 853 21.10 42.68 -4.19
CA ASN A 853 20.04 41.71 -4.05
C ASN A 853 19.06 41.87 -5.20
N LEU A 854 18.61 40.75 -5.81
CA LEU A 854 17.47 40.77 -6.72
C LEU A 854 16.18 40.84 -5.90
N LEU A 855 15.29 41.78 -6.23
CA LEU A 855 13.97 41.92 -5.62
C LEU A 855 12.89 41.32 -6.51
N GLU A 856 11.67 41.20 -5.98
CA GLU A 856 10.50 40.81 -6.81
C GLU A 856 10.31 41.83 -7.93
N PRO A 857 10.12 41.34 -9.19
CA PRO A 857 9.95 42.23 -10.35
C PRO A 857 8.62 42.98 -10.25
N LEU A 858 8.55 44.12 -10.89
CA LEU A 858 7.28 44.85 -11.03
C LEU A 858 6.32 44.08 -11.94
N PRO A 859 5.01 44.14 -11.69
CA PRO A 859 4.03 43.42 -12.51
C PRO A 859 4.02 43.92 -13.94
N PHE A 860 4.07 43.02 -14.90
CA PHE A 860 4.05 43.27 -16.32
C PHE A 860 3.05 42.34 -17.02
N GLU A 861 2.13 42.88 -17.80
CA GLU A 861 1.25 42.08 -18.63
C GLU A 861 1.95 41.73 -19.94
N GLU A 862 2.29 40.43 -20.10
CA GLU A 862 2.89 39.99 -21.39
C GLU A 862 1.90 40.18 -22.55
N PRO A 863 2.36 40.69 -23.71
CA PRO A 863 1.56 40.73 -24.92
C PRO A 863 1.12 39.31 -25.28
N LYS A 864 -0.18 39.10 -25.43
CA LYS A 864 -0.70 37.79 -25.89
C LYS A 864 -0.14 37.49 -27.27
N GLU A 865 0.62 36.40 -27.41
CA GLU A 865 0.95 35.84 -28.73
C GLU A 865 -0.37 35.55 -29.46
N LEU A 866 -0.55 36.14 -30.64
CA LEU A 866 -1.64 35.82 -31.55
C LEU A 866 -1.49 34.35 -31.96
N GLU A 867 -2.33 33.49 -31.42
CA GLU A 867 -2.43 32.12 -31.88
C GLU A 867 -2.81 32.12 -33.39
N PRO A 868 -2.09 31.38 -34.25
CA PRO A 868 -2.57 31.18 -35.60
C PRO A 868 -3.89 30.41 -35.56
N GLU A 869 -4.86 30.85 -36.35
CA GLU A 869 -6.22 30.31 -36.45
C GLU A 869 -6.22 28.77 -36.40
N LYS A 870 -6.99 28.21 -35.49
CA LYS A 870 -7.25 26.78 -35.39
C LYS A 870 -7.92 26.30 -36.67
N MET A 871 -7.24 25.54 -37.49
CA MET A 871 -7.91 24.58 -38.36
C MET A 871 -8.56 23.53 -37.43
N GLU A 872 -9.87 23.63 -37.27
CA GLU A 872 -10.67 22.58 -36.65
C GLU A 872 -10.51 21.31 -37.47
N VAL A 873 -9.73 20.39 -36.92
CA VAL A 873 -9.80 18.97 -37.32
C VAL A 873 -10.90 18.36 -36.49
N THR A 874 -12.03 18.13 -37.08
CA THR A 874 -13.13 17.37 -36.56
C THR A 874 -12.62 16.01 -36.11
N ASP A 875 -12.83 15.71 -34.81
CA ASP A 875 -12.73 14.36 -34.26
C ASP A 875 -13.88 13.53 -34.82
N GLU A 876 -13.61 12.82 -35.90
CA GLU A 876 -14.49 11.74 -36.36
C GLU A 876 -13.84 10.40 -36.07
N GLU A 877 -14.59 9.68 -35.22
CA GLU A 877 -14.68 8.23 -35.09
C GLU A 877 -13.47 7.47 -34.54
N SER A 878 -13.52 7.23 -33.25
CA SER A 878 -13.06 5.98 -32.65
C SER A 878 -13.93 4.81 -33.17
N VAL A 879 -13.53 4.20 -34.26
CA VAL A 879 -14.11 2.93 -34.69
C VAL A 879 -13.61 1.85 -33.72
N SER A 880 -14.53 1.40 -32.88
CA SER A 880 -14.41 0.15 -32.17
C SER A 880 -14.44 -0.98 -33.21
N ASP A 881 -13.30 -1.63 -33.45
CA ASP A 881 -13.27 -2.92 -34.15
C ASP A 881 -13.91 -3.98 -33.26
N ASP A 882 -15.25 -4.09 -33.34
CA ASP A 882 -15.99 -5.28 -32.96
C ASP A 882 -15.61 -6.40 -33.93
N ILE A 883 -14.74 -7.29 -33.48
CA ILE A 883 -14.55 -8.59 -34.11
C ILE A 883 -15.81 -9.41 -33.82
N LYS A 884 -16.75 -9.43 -34.76
CA LYS A 884 -17.74 -10.50 -34.85
C LYS A 884 -17.00 -11.79 -35.17
N THR A 885 -16.84 -12.66 -34.20
CA THR A 885 -16.61 -14.07 -34.40
C THR A 885 -17.96 -14.71 -34.55
N ASP A 886 -18.28 -15.11 -35.77
CA ASP A 886 -19.32 -16.12 -36.04
C ASP A 886 -18.89 -17.41 -35.33
N LEU A 887 -19.54 -17.75 -34.26
CA LEU A 887 -19.58 -19.11 -33.69
C LEU A 887 -20.95 -19.66 -34.01
N GLU A 888 -20.95 -20.60 -34.92
CA GLU A 888 -22.06 -21.48 -35.12
C GLU A 888 -22.43 -22.24 -33.85
N ASP A 889 -23.71 -22.31 -33.66
CA ASP A 889 -24.49 -22.99 -32.66
C ASP A 889 -24.24 -24.51 -32.72
N ASP A 890 -23.83 -25.15 -31.61
CA ASP A 890 -24.06 -26.55 -31.36
C ASP A 890 -24.10 -26.88 -29.88
N GLY A 891 -25.27 -27.26 -29.38
CA GLY A 891 -25.39 -28.25 -28.33
C GLY A 891 -25.60 -27.76 -26.91
N GLN A 892 -26.85 -27.46 -26.54
CA GLN A 892 -27.38 -27.50 -25.18
C GLN A 892 -27.02 -28.80 -24.45
N ILE A 893 -26.45 -28.70 -23.23
CA ILE A 893 -26.74 -29.62 -22.14
C ILE A 893 -27.00 -28.80 -20.88
N GLY A 894 -28.27 -28.70 -20.52
CA GLY A 894 -28.70 -28.17 -19.23
C GLY A 894 -28.45 -29.17 -18.11
N LEU A 895 -27.95 -28.71 -17.02
CA LEU A 895 -28.04 -29.36 -15.70
C LEU A 895 -28.62 -28.37 -14.71
N SER A 896 -29.92 -28.51 -14.45
CA SER A 896 -30.59 -27.96 -13.30
C SER A 896 -30.24 -28.76 -12.05
N PHE A 897 -29.86 -28.12 -10.95
CA PHE A 897 -29.98 -28.72 -9.62
C PHE A 897 -30.88 -27.82 -8.78
N GLU A 898 -31.94 -28.41 -8.27
CA GLU A 898 -32.78 -27.98 -7.18
C GLU A 898 -31.99 -27.90 -5.86
#